data_e303074b3714d0348d4892fc8cbda3a3
#
_entry.id   e303074b3714d0348d4892fc8cbda3a3
#
_cell.length_a   1.000
_cell.length_b   1.000
_cell.length_c   1.000
_cell.angle_alpha   90.00
_cell.angle_beta   90.00
_cell.angle_gamma   90.00
#
_symmetry.space_group_name_H-M   'P 1'
#
loop_
_entity.id
_entity.type
_entity.pdbx_description
1 polymer ?
#
loop_
_entity_poly.entity_id
_entity_poly.type
_entity_poly.pdbx_seq_one_letter_code
_entity_poly.pdbx_strand_id
1 'polypeptide(L)'
;LPTPEELGEFRARSEEFIAVVTAGGAVSARRLTDLDLAGEDGRGGLIEEVMTLGTGMLSDVALTPESVRVNDEGTVTFIISDSDCVPSGLSSVRRVDQMSTSCSEVDLSLASPVGLMLLNHPHICNLYIVKPSQQTVLSDLGKRTRHMRQFSTDGANADNADGNDAFVSEANSGSLCAVYAHCNVICWGRDEKERLKIRSDVSAALSSMGVDAVRDIHSAPVIWYSSLPGAGCEIGRDHLMLTELKAALALAQYESFDRGMERGAIRLTDRLRHIPLVLDVQKEAERANLVGNYNIFLDGASGTGKSFTTASILYGMYTYGEHVFIIDVGGSYEQVCSVVREESGGRDGIYNRWDREHPFSFCPFMGCGSWRDADGNPRRDDPSLNFLISMLMTLGTDRDKGIILGDFEESVIVGLVMDFLEWWIGHGHGTVPLFDDFVGWTRERLIYGPGEEDDTLRGTMRPFMTRSGVRVDETTFRGTMFVEALASYALDGQFGFLLNAQEPKDLFGSRFTVFDVGELSSVSNPKFYSLCVLCIVNAFDLKMRSRDIEGYKVMAIDEAWKAISNETMAPYLRELWKTARKMSTSAMVITQELDDILTSDVIRETILQNSDIKILMSQDGNRNTFEKVSGPLGLTRTDVNLVLSMAGKESRSRDVFIKWGSARSGVYTVE
;
A
#
# COMPACT_ATOMS: atom_id res chain seq x y z
N LEU A 1 -49.51 -3.96 11.39
CA LEU A 1 -48.54 -3.98 10.34
C LEU A 1 -48.58 -2.62 9.60
N PRO A 2 -47.43 -2.04 9.26
CA PRO A 2 -47.41 -0.78 8.53
C PRO A 2 -48.05 -0.95 7.15
N THR A 3 -48.68 0.12 6.68
CA THR A 3 -49.27 0.14 5.35
C THR A 3 -48.18 0.20 4.26
N PRO A 4 -48.49 -0.18 3.01
CA PRO A 4 -47.53 -0.04 1.91
C PRO A 4 -47.02 1.39 1.70
N GLU A 5 -47.86 2.39 1.98
CA GLU A 5 -47.50 3.81 1.88
C GLU A 5 -46.49 4.22 2.96
N GLU A 6 -46.71 3.83 4.22
CA GLU A 6 -45.78 4.04 5.35
C GLU A 6 -44.44 3.35 5.10
N LEU A 7 -44.43 2.15 4.53
CA LEU A 7 -43.20 1.45 4.13
C LEU A 7 -42.48 2.18 3.00
N GLY A 8 -43.21 2.73 2.02
CA GLY A 8 -42.66 3.54 0.95
C GLY A 8 -41.98 4.81 1.45
N GLU A 9 -42.65 5.52 2.36
CA GLU A 9 -42.11 6.72 2.99
C GLU A 9 -40.85 6.41 3.83
N PHE A 10 -40.86 5.34 4.61
CA PHE A 10 -39.70 4.89 5.38
C PHE A 10 -38.51 4.56 4.49
N ARG A 11 -38.74 3.88 3.37
CA ARG A 11 -37.68 3.56 2.40
C ARG A 11 -37.06 4.84 1.80
N ALA A 12 -37.90 5.77 1.37
CA ALA A 12 -37.42 7.02 0.79
C ALA A 12 -36.57 7.83 1.79
N ARG A 13 -37.00 7.95 3.03
CA ARG A 13 -36.24 8.62 4.11
C ARG A 13 -34.94 7.91 4.44
N SER A 14 -34.94 6.57 4.41
CA SER A 14 -33.73 5.78 4.65
C SER A 14 -32.69 5.98 3.53
N GLU A 15 -33.13 6.07 2.28
CA GLU A 15 -32.25 6.33 1.13
C GLU A 15 -31.68 7.75 1.19
N GLU A 16 -32.50 8.74 1.55
CA GLU A 16 -32.06 10.12 1.74
C GLU A 16 -31.00 10.19 2.86
N PHE A 17 -31.22 9.52 3.99
CA PHE A 17 -30.26 9.46 5.11
C PHE A 17 -28.93 8.83 4.67
N ILE A 18 -28.97 7.70 3.97
CA ILE A 18 -27.77 7.03 3.44
C ILE A 18 -27.03 7.98 2.48
N ALA A 19 -27.72 8.64 1.58
CA ALA A 19 -27.12 9.58 0.64
C ALA A 19 -26.41 10.74 1.36
N VAL A 20 -27.02 11.30 2.38
CA VAL A 20 -26.42 12.39 3.18
C VAL A 20 -25.18 11.92 3.92
N VAL A 21 -25.24 10.76 4.58
CA VAL A 21 -24.12 10.22 5.37
C VAL A 21 -22.92 9.83 4.49
N THR A 22 -23.19 9.33 3.29
CA THR A 22 -22.13 8.90 2.36
C THR A 22 -21.61 9.99 1.44
N ALA A 23 -22.28 11.14 1.35
CA ALA A 23 -21.92 12.24 0.43
C ALA A 23 -20.48 12.77 0.58
N GLY A 24 -19.92 12.68 1.78
CA GLY A 24 -18.54 13.12 2.06
C GLY A 24 -17.45 12.09 1.74
N GLY A 25 -17.81 10.88 1.32
CA GLY A 25 -16.86 9.80 1.04
C GLY A 25 -16.12 9.22 2.25
N ALA A 26 -16.30 9.80 3.45
CA ALA A 26 -15.67 9.33 4.69
C ALA A 26 -16.34 8.09 5.30
N VAL A 27 -17.59 7.85 4.95
CA VAL A 27 -18.41 6.73 5.46
C VAL A 27 -19.01 6.00 4.26
N SER A 28 -18.92 4.68 4.28
CA SER A 28 -19.65 3.81 3.35
C SER A 28 -20.85 3.19 4.07
N ALA A 29 -21.98 3.09 3.40
CA ALA A 29 -23.17 2.45 3.93
C ALA A 29 -23.72 1.43 2.93
N ARG A 30 -24.08 0.25 3.43
CA ARG A 30 -24.71 -0.82 2.65
C ARG A 30 -26.01 -1.27 3.33
N ARG A 31 -27.06 -1.39 2.55
CA ARG A 31 -28.29 -2.01 3.04
C ARG A 31 -28.05 -3.52 3.22
N LEU A 32 -28.45 -4.06 4.36
CA LEU A 32 -28.45 -5.51 4.59
C LEU A 32 -29.56 -6.16 3.75
N THR A 33 -29.26 -7.31 3.20
CA THR A 33 -30.19 -8.17 2.48
C THR A 33 -30.87 -9.16 3.43
N ASP A 34 -31.91 -9.83 2.97
CA ASP A 34 -32.55 -10.91 3.75
C ASP A 34 -31.57 -12.04 4.08
N LEU A 35 -30.59 -12.29 3.20
CA LEU A 35 -29.51 -13.26 3.44
C LEU A 35 -28.54 -12.80 4.52
N ASP A 36 -28.19 -11.51 4.57
CA ASP A 36 -27.35 -10.98 5.64
C ASP A 36 -28.03 -11.11 7.02
N LEU A 37 -29.36 -11.02 7.05
CA LEU A 37 -30.16 -11.11 8.30
C LEU A 37 -30.45 -12.55 8.72
N ALA A 38 -30.91 -13.40 7.77
CA ALA A 38 -31.37 -14.76 8.04
C ALA A 38 -30.25 -15.81 7.86
N GLY A 39 -29.23 -15.51 7.05
CA GLY A 39 -28.17 -16.47 6.69
C GLY A 39 -28.51 -17.37 5.52
N GLU A 40 -27.57 -18.23 5.18
CA GLU A 40 -27.66 -19.28 4.15
C GLU A 40 -27.31 -20.64 4.78
N ASP A 41 -27.60 -21.74 4.09
CA ASP A 41 -27.21 -23.08 4.53
C ASP A 41 -25.71 -23.18 4.87
N GLY A 42 -25.44 -23.37 6.16
CA GLY A 42 -24.06 -23.49 6.69
C GLY A 42 -23.38 -22.18 7.11
N ARG A 43 -24.06 -21.02 6.94
CA ARG A 43 -23.58 -19.71 7.45
C ARG A 43 -24.74 -18.95 8.09
N GLY A 44 -24.71 -18.83 9.42
CA GLY A 44 -25.70 -18.07 10.17
C GLY A 44 -25.78 -16.61 9.74
N GLY A 45 -27.00 -16.03 9.77
CA GLY A 45 -27.20 -14.60 9.56
C GLY A 45 -27.07 -13.84 10.86
N LEU A 46 -27.13 -12.49 10.77
CA LEU A 46 -26.96 -11.59 11.90
C LEU A 46 -27.98 -11.89 13.04
N ILE A 47 -29.22 -12.22 12.71
CA ILE A 47 -30.26 -12.57 13.70
C ILE A 47 -29.87 -13.86 14.44
N GLU A 48 -29.39 -14.86 13.70
CA GLU A 48 -28.95 -16.13 14.31
C GLU A 48 -27.73 -15.90 15.21
N GLU A 49 -26.75 -15.13 14.77
CA GLU A 49 -25.55 -14.81 15.56
C GLU A 49 -25.91 -14.14 16.88
N VAL A 50 -26.83 -13.14 16.87
CA VAL A 50 -27.28 -12.44 18.09
C VAL A 50 -28.09 -13.38 18.98
N MET A 51 -29.01 -14.16 18.43
CA MET A 51 -29.88 -15.06 19.19
C MET A 51 -29.11 -16.22 19.81
N THR A 52 -28.12 -16.73 19.13
CA THR A 52 -27.33 -17.89 19.59
C THR A 52 -26.06 -17.51 20.35
N LEU A 53 -25.77 -16.21 20.51
CA LEU A 53 -24.50 -15.71 21.05
C LEU A 53 -23.28 -16.31 20.31
N GLY A 54 -23.42 -16.49 18.99
CA GLY A 54 -22.36 -17.04 18.15
C GLY A 54 -22.18 -18.57 18.21
N THR A 55 -23.00 -19.29 18.95
CA THR A 55 -22.91 -20.78 19.03
C THR A 55 -23.51 -21.51 17.84
N GLY A 56 -24.29 -20.81 17.00
CA GLY A 56 -24.99 -21.39 15.84
C GLY A 56 -26.13 -22.35 16.20
N MET A 57 -26.43 -22.54 17.47
CA MET A 57 -27.50 -23.41 17.94
C MET A 57 -28.28 -22.77 19.08
N LEU A 58 -29.59 -22.90 19.04
CA LEU A 58 -30.52 -22.45 20.06
C LEU A 58 -31.18 -23.67 20.71
N SER A 59 -30.52 -24.31 21.68
CA SER A 59 -31.02 -25.53 22.31
C SER A 59 -31.45 -25.35 23.78
N ASP A 60 -30.77 -24.47 24.54
CA ASP A 60 -31.08 -24.16 25.92
C ASP A 60 -30.96 -22.65 26.14
N VAL A 61 -32.08 -22.00 26.43
CA VAL A 61 -32.14 -20.56 26.71
C VAL A 61 -32.69 -20.30 28.10
N ALA A 62 -31.90 -19.68 28.94
CA ALA A 62 -32.31 -19.24 30.26
C ALA A 62 -32.27 -17.71 30.37
N LEU A 63 -33.39 -17.12 30.74
CA LEU A 63 -33.55 -15.68 30.93
C LEU A 63 -33.63 -15.37 32.42
N THR A 64 -32.71 -14.56 32.88
CA THR A 64 -32.75 -13.99 34.24
C THR A 64 -32.65 -12.47 34.13
N PRO A 65 -33.09 -11.71 35.17
CA PRO A 65 -32.95 -10.27 35.12
C PRO A 65 -31.51 -9.79 34.88
N GLU A 66 -30.51 -10.55 35.35
CA GLU A 66 -29.10 -10.20 35.30
C GLU A 66 -28.37 -10.68 34.03
N SER A 67 -28.91 -11.68 33.34
CA SER A 67 -28.21 -12.28 32.17
C SER A 67 -29.15 -13.09 31.31
N VAL A 68 -28.76 -13.20 30.04
CA VAL A 68 -29.27 -14.19 29.08
C VAL A 68 -28.24 -15.28 28.95
N ARG A 69 -28.65 -16.54 29.03
CA ARG A 69 -27.78 -17.67 28.78
C ARG A 69 -28.33 -18.47 27.59
N VAL A 70 -27.49 -18.72 26.64
CA VAL A 70 -27.78 -19.57 25.48
C VAL A 70 -26.76 -20.69 25.47
N ASN A 71 -27.23 -21.92 25.69
CA ASN A 71 -26.37 -23.07 25.89
C ASN A 71 -25.38 -22.85 27.05
N ASP A 72 -24.08 -22.92 26.82
CA ASP A 72 -23.04 -22.69 27.82
C ASP A 72 -22.62 -21.21 27.90
N GLU A 73 -23.04 -20.36 26.96
CA GLU A 73 -22.70 -18.94 26.92
C GLU A 73 -23.64 -18.10 27.79
N GLY A 74 -23.10 -17.27 28.67
CA GLY A 74 -23.87 -16.35 29.51
C GLY A 74 -23.45 -14.91 29.33
N THR A 75 -24.44 -13.98 29.23
CA THR A 75 -24.18 -12.56 28.99
C THR A 75 -23.77 -11.80 30.23
N VAL A 76 -22.99 -10.75 30.01
CA VAL A 76 -22.68 -9.66 30.94
C VAL A 76 -23.01 -8.36 30.21
N THR A 77 -23.95 -7.57 30.77
CA THR A 77 -24.45 -6.35 30.14
C THR A 77 -24.03 -5.11 30.91
N PHE A 78 -23.52 -4.12 30.22
CA PHE A 78 -23.24 -2.78 30.75
C PHE A 78 -24.10 -1.76 30.02
N ILE A 79 -24.63 -0.79 30.72
CA ILE A 79 -25.52 0.25 30.19
C ILE A 79 -25.02 1.65 30.52
N ILE A 80 -25.27 2.56 29.60
CA ILE A 80 -25.12 4.01 29.74
C ILE A 80 -26.49 4.59 29.44
N SER A 81 -27.29 4.77 30.48
CA SER A 81 -28.70 5.19 30.38
C SER A 81 -29.02 6.41 31.22
N ASP A 82 -28.02 6.96 31.92
CA ASP A 82 -28.16 8.15 32.75
C ASP A 82 -27.08 9.17 32.44
N SER A 83 -27.40 10.44 32.58
CA SER A 83 -26.45 11.55 32.47
C SER A 83 -25.29 11.47 33.46
N ASP A 84 -25.52 10.88 34.61
CA ASP A 84 -24.50 10.70 35.65
C ASP A 84 -23.44 9.66 35.27
N CYS A 85 -23.72 8.81 34.26
CA CYS A 85 -22.74 7.86 33.70
C CYS A 85 -21.69 8.53 32.80
N VAL A 86 -21.91 9.76 32.39
CA VAL A 86 -21.05 10.46 31.42
C VAL A 86 -20.49 11.75 32.00
N PRO A 87 -19.21 12.10 31.70
CA PRO A 87 -18.63 13.36 32.21
C PRO A 87 -19.35 14.57 31.63
N SER A 88 -19.26 15.70 32.31
CA SER A 88 -19.90 16.97 31.93
C SER A 88 -19.44 17.57 30.61
N GLY A 89 -18.37 17.02 30.01
CA GLY A 89 -17.91 17.36 28.67
C GLY A 89 -17.33 16.13 27.99
N LEU A 90 -17.98 15.70 26.91
CA LEU A 90 -17.48 14.60 26.06
C LEU A 90 -16.74 15.16 24.87
N SER A 91 -15.46 14.80 24.74
CA SER A 91 -14.75 14.96 23.48
C SER A 91 -15.17 13.85 22.51
N SER A 92 -15.38 14.19 21.25
CA SER A 92 -15.66 13.17 20.23
C SER A 92 -14.46 12.27 19.91
N VAL A 93 -13.27 12.70 20.29
CA VAL A 93 -11.99 12.00 20.05
C VAL A 93 -11.20 11.87 21.33
N ARG A 94 -10.35 10.86 21.37
CA ARG A 94 -9.38 10.61 22.44
C ARG A 94 -8.02 10.30 21.87
N ARG A 95 -6.98 10.75 22.56
CA ARG A 95 -5.61 10.34 22.29
C ARG A 95 -5.41 8.87 22.63
N VAL A 96 -4.73 8.15 21.75
CA VAL A 96 -4.38 6.74 21.95
C VAL A 96 -2.90 6.65 22.30
N ASP A 97 -2.61 6.42 23.59
CA ASP A 97 -1.21 6.44 24.07
C ASP A 97 -0.37 5.32 23.48
N GLN A 98 -0.96 4.15 23.16
CA GLN A 98 -0.26 3.02 22.54
C GLN A 98 0.23 3.34 21.11
N MET A 99 -0.38 4.33 20.45
CA MET A 99 -0.05 4.74 19.09
C MET A 99 0.60 6.12 19.05
N SER A 100 0.59 6.85 20.16
CA SER A 100 1.12 8.20 20.24
C SER A 100 2.53 8.22 20.83
N THR A 101 3.35 9.15 20.36
CA THR A 101 4.68 9.42 20.90
C THR A 101 4.73 10.86 21.45
N SER A 102 5.84 11.25 22.05
CA SER A 102 6.06 12.65 22.45
C SER A 102 6.03 13.64 21.26
N CYS A 103 6.13 13.10 20.05
CA CYS A 103 6.28 13.85 18.81
C CYS A 103 5.11 13.71 17.84
N SER A 104 4.23 12.72 18.05
CA SER A 104 3.10 12.42 17.16
C SER A 104 1.91 11.99 17.98
N GLU A 105 0.77 12.65 17.80
CA GLU A 105 -0.47 12.31 18.48
C GLU A 105 -1.41 11.62 17.49
N VAL A 106 -1.92 10.45 17.90
CA VAL A 106 -2.94 9.70 17.16
C VAL A 106 -4.22 9.73 17.99
N ASP A 107 -5.24 10.34 17.42
CA ASP A 107 -6.56 10.42 18.02
C ASP A 107 -7.52 9.45 17.31
N LEU A 108 -8.32 8.73 18.08
CA LEU A 108 -9.44 7.93 17.61
C LEU A 108 -10.73 8.42 18.24
N SER A 109 -11.87 7.86 17.86
CA SER A 109 -13.14 8.18 18.50
C SER A 109 -13.12 7.85 19.99
N LEU A 110 -13.92 8.55 20.76
CA LEU A 110 -14.05 8.31 22.20
C LEU A 110 -14.39 6.85 22.50
N ALA A 111 -15.28 6.25 21.73
CA ALA A 111 -15.76 4.89 21.90
C ALA A 111 -14.80 3.78 21.37
N SER A 112 -13.67 4.15 20.79
CA SER A 112 -12.70 3.19 20.26
C SER A 112 -12.25 2.09 21.25
N PRO A 113 -12.12 2.32 22.57
CA PRO A 113 -11.75 1.26 23.51
C PRO A 113 -12.73 0.09 23.54
N VAL A 114 -14.01 0.36 23.34
CA VAL A 114 -15.05 -0.68 23.40
C VAL A 114 -15.02 -1.56 22.16
N GLY A 115 -14.91 -0.95 20.96
CA GLY A 115 -15.06 -1.69 19.71
C GLY A 115 -13.79 -2.28 19.15
N LEU A 116 -12.65 -1.62 19.38
CA LEU A 116 -11.43 -1.92 18.62
C LEU A 116 -10.24 -2.36 19.44
N MET A 117 -9.98 -1.69 20.56
CA MET A 117 -8.64 -1.70 21.11
C MET A 117 -8.48 -2.54 22.37
N LEU A 118 -9.50 -2.53 23.24
CA LEU A 118 -9.37 -3.10 24.57
C LEU A 118 -10.29 -4.30 24.83
N LEU A 119 -11.26 -4.55 23.96
CA LEU A 119 -12.26 -5.59 24.17
C LEU A 119 -11.93 -6.84 23.32
N ASN A 120 -11.23 -7.80 23.90
CA ASN A 120 -10.90 -9.08 23.27
C ASN A 120 -11.97 -10.16 23.51
N HIS A 121 -13.20 -9.75 23.75
CA HIS A 121 -14.31 -10.66 24.02
C HIS A 121 -15.38 -10.53 22.93
N PRO A 122 -16.11 -11.61 22.59
CA PRO A 122 -17.29 -11.52 21.75
C PRO A 122 -18.27 -10.53 22.38
N HIS A 123 -18.76 -9.57 21.60
CA HIS A 123 -19.65 -8.53 22.12
C HIS A 123 -20.55 -7.91 21.08
N ILE A 124 -21.63 -7.32 21.56
CA ILE A 124 -22.52 -6.45 20.80
C ILE A 124 -22.49 -5.08 21.50
N CYS A 125 -22.24 -4.03 20.74
CA CYS A 125 -22.37 -2.67 21.22
C CYS A 125 -23.51 -1.99 20.47
N ASN A 126 -24.47 -1.45 21.18
CA ASN A 126 -25.62 -0.77 20.62
C ASN A 126 -25.64 0.69 21.06
N LEU A 127 -25.93 1.58 20.11
CA LEU A 127 -26.24 2.96 20.37
C LEU A 127 -27.61 3.28 19.76
N TYR A 128 -28.54 3.65 20.60
CA TYR A 128 -29.88 4.08 20.23
C TYR A 128 -29.95 5.59 20.31
N ILE A 129 -30.43 6.26 19.27
CA ILE A 129 -30.67 7.70 19.24
C ILE A 129 -32.08 7.92 18.73
N VAL A 130 -32.92 8.45 19.60
CA VAL A 130 -34.30 8.78 19.28
C VAL A 130 -34.46 10.29 19.25
N LYS A 131 -34.83 10.84 18.09
CA LYS A 131 -35.10 12.27 17.92
C LYS A 131 -36.58 12.57 18.20
N PRO A 132 -36.91 13.11 19.37
CA PRO A 132 -38.27 13.47 19.68
C PRO A 132 -38.67 14.79 19.05
N SER A 133 -39.95 15.18 19.21
CA SER A 133 -40.37 16.56 18.98
C SER A 133 -39.66 17.49 19.96
N GLN A 134 -38.82 18.39 19.44
CA GLN A 134 -38.04 19.32 20.27
C GLN A 134 -38.96 20.16 21.16
N GLN A 135 -40.07 20.66 20.60
CA GLN A 135 -41.05 21.48 21.35
C GLN A 135 -41.60 20.73 22.55
N THR A 136 -41.94 19.45 22.40
CA THR A 136 -42.50 18.64 23.49
C THR A 136 -41.48 18.44 24.61
N VAL A 137 -40.24 18.02 24.24
CA VAL A 137 -39.16 17.78 25.20
C VAL A 137 -38.78 19.02 25.97
N LEU A 138 -38.60 20.15 25.30
CA LEU A 138 -38.21 21.39 25.94
C LEU A 138 -39.33 21.92 26.85
N SER A 139 -40.60 21.76 26.44
CA SER A 139 -41.75 22.09 27.30
C SER A 139 -41.80 21.26 28.56
N ASP A 140 -41.58 19.93 28.44
CA ASP A 140 -41.59 19.01 29.57
C ASP A 140 -40.40 19.24 30.50
N LEU A 141 -39.22 19.50 29.95
CA LEU A 141 -38.04 19.87 30.71
C LEU A 141 -38.27 21.19 31.49
N GLY A 142 -38.85 22.19 30.86
CA GLY A 142 -39.19 23.46 31.49
C GLY A 142 -40.25 23.33 32.58
N LYS A 143 -41.16 22.34 32.49
CA LYS A 143 -42.11 22.02 33.59
C LYS A 143 -41.36 21.38 34.76
N ARG A 144 -40.49 20.40 34.51
CA ARG A 144 -39.66 19.74 35.55
C ARG A 144 -38.77 20.77 36.27
N THR A 145 -38.13 21.64 35.56
CA THR A 145 -37.26 22.71 36.10
C THR A 145 -38.06 23.63 37.05
N ARG A 146 -39.28 24.03 36.66
CA ARG A 146 -40.14 24.81 37.51
C ARG A 146 -40.53 24.07 38.81
N HIS A 147 -40.83 22.77 38.73
CA HIS A 147 -41.06 21.93 39.90
C HIS A 147 -39.85 21.85 40.82
N MET A 148 -38.65 21.62 40.25
CA MET A 148 -37.40 21.57 41.00
C MET A 148 -37.19 22.86 41.82
N ARG A 149 -37.41 24.03 41.20
CA ARG A 149 -37.27 25.32 41.86
C ARG A 149 -38.32 25.58 42.95
N GLN A 150 -39.54 25.06 42.81
CA GLN A 150 -40.61 25.23 43.81
C GLN A 150 -40.36 24.40 45.06
N PHE A 151 -39.67 23.27 44.96
CA PHE A 151 -39.43 22.35 46.07
C PHE A 151 -37.95 22.28 46.49
N SER A 152 -37.12 23.19 46.04
CA SER A 152 -35.69 23.20 46.32
C SER A 152 -35.40 23.82 47.67
N THR A 153 -35.18 22.99 48.68
CA THR A 153 -34.45 23.33 49.89
C THR A 153 -33.00 22.89 49.85
N ASP A 154 -32.60 22.26 48.75
CA ASP A 154 -31.31 21.64 48.55
C ASP A 154 -30.56 22.28 47.35
N GLY A 155 -29.27 22.60 47.54
CA GLY A 155 -28.43 23.26 46.52
C GLY A 155 -28.32 22.45 45.22
N ALA A 156 -28.28 21.12 45.30
CA ALA A 156 -28.21 20.25 44.13
C ALA A 156 -29.42 20.40 43.18
N ASN A 157 -30.61 20.61 43.72
CA ASN A 157 -31.80 20.88 42.90
C ASN A 157 -31.76 22.24 42.20
N ALA A 158 -31.07 23.22 42.77
CA ALA A 158 -30.88 24.53 42.13
C ALA A 158 -29.90 24.44 40.96
N ASP A 159 -28.77 23.76 41.16
CA ASP A 159 -27.75 23.56 40.12
C ASP A 159 -28.33 22.76 38.94
N ASN A 160 -29.08 21.69 39.19
CA ASN A 160 -29.80 20.93 38.17
C ASN A 160 -30.84 21.76 37.42
N ALA A 161 -31.53 22.66 38.08
CA ALA A 161 -32.49 23.55 37.45
C ALA A 161 -31.81 24.57 36.53
N ASP A 162 -30.68 25.10 36.94
CA ASP A 162 -29.88 26.05 36.13
C ASP A 162 -29.27 25.35 34.90
N GLY A 163 -28.79 24.11 35.04
CA GLY A 163 -28.34 23.28 33.94
C GLY A 163 -29.46 23.00 32.92
N ASN A 164 -30.65 22.66 33.38
CA ASN A 164 -31.81 22.46 32.52
C ASN A 164 -32.22 23.74 31.75
N ASP A 165 -32.18 24.89 32.41
CA ASP A 165 -32.52 26.18 31.76
C ASP A 165 -31.45 26.56 30.70
N ALA A 166 -30.18 26.31 30.98
CA ALA A 166 -29.11 26.47 29.99
C ALA A 166 -29.34 25.56 28.75
N PHE A 167 -29.64 24.27 28.98
CA PHE A 167 -29.95 23.32 27.91
C PHE A 167 -31.15 23.76 27.06
N VAL A 168 -32.24 24.21 27.70
CA VAL A 168 -33.43 24.74 27.01
C VAL A 168 -33.08 25.99 26.19
N SER A 169 -32.28 26.89 26.75
CA SER A 169 -31.84 28.11 26.05
C SER A 169 -31.04 27.81 24.82
N GLU A 170 -30.04 26.91 24.90
CA GLU A 170 -29.20 26.51 23.79
C GLU A 170 -30.02 25.75 22.73
N ALA A 171 -30.92 24.87 23.11
CA ALA A 171 -31.81 24.18 22.19
C ALA A 171 -32.74 25.14 21.43
N ASN A 172 -33.26 26.16 22.11
CA ASN A 172 -34.13 27.18 21.50
C ASN A 172 -33.33 28.10 20.53
N SER A 173 -32.05 28.33 20.78
CA SER A 173 -31.18 29.09 19.86
C SER A 173 -30.78 28.29 18.61
N GLY A 174 -31.08 26.98 18.58
CA GLY A 174 -30.70 26.09 17.46
C GLY A 174 -29.27 25.60 17.54
N SER A 175 -28.50 25.94 18.57
CA SER A 175 -27.10 25.49 18.74
C SER A 175 -27.00 24.06 19.28
N LEU A 176 -28.09 23.53 19.86
CA LEU A 176 -28.17 22.19 20.44
C LEU A 176 -29.40 21.43 19.89
N CYS A 177 -29.22 20.15 19.62
CA CYS A 177 -30.30 19.24 19.23
C CYS A 177 -30.54 18.22 20.35
N ALA A 178 -31.67 18.31 21.04
CA ALA A 178 -32.05 17.39 22.10
C ALA A 178 -32.49 16.03 21.55
N VAL A 179 -31.92 14.95 22.05
CA VAL A 179 -32.25 13.58 21.71
C VAL A 179 -32.36 12.70 22.96
N TYR A 180 -33.07 11.59 22.82
CA TYR A 180 -32.96 10.51 23.80
C TYR A 180 -31.93 9.51 23.31
N ALA A 181 -31.00 9.10 24.16
CA ALA A 181 -29.94 8.15 23.80
C ALA A 181 -29.84 7.02 24.83
N HIS A 182 -29.41 5.86 24.39
CA HIS A 182 -28.97 4.74 25.20
C HIS A 182 -27.80 4.06 24.54
N CYS A 183 -26.77 3.71 25.30
CA CYS A 183 -25.69 2.91 24.84
C CYS A 183 -25.52 1.70 25.75
N ASN A 184 -25.31 0.52 25.16
CA ASN A 184 -25.02 -0.68 25.93
C ASN A 184 -23.93 -1.54 25.25
N VAL A 185 -23.26 -2.34 26.08
CA VAL A 185 -22.30 -3.34 25.70
C VAL A 185 -22.70 -4.66 26.31
N ILE A 186 -22.96 -5.65 25.45
CA ILE A 186 -23.31 -7.01 25.85
C ILE A 186 -22.16 -7.90 25.46
N CYS A 187 -21.51 -8.53 26.43
CA CYS A 187 -20.47 -9.54 26.20
C CYS A 187 -20.95 -10.88 26.73
N TRP A 188 -20.33 -11.97 26.29
CA TRP A 188 -20.66 -13.30 26.79
C TRP A 188 -19.45 -14.18 26.97
N GLY A 189 -19.58 -15.20 27.81
CA GLY A 189 -18.55 -16.15 28.13
C GLY A 189 -19.10 -17.42 28.75
N ARG A 190 -18.38 -18.54 28.64
CA ARG A 190 -18.83 -19.90 28.98
C ARG A 190 -18.93 -20.12 30.48
N ASP A 191 -17.89 -19.75 31.20
CA ASP A 191 -17.83 -20.01 32.63
C ASP A 191 -17.81 -18.72 33.48
N GLU A 192 -17.98 -18.87 34.80
CA GLU A 192 -17.98 -17.73 35.70
C GLU A 192 -16.63 -17.00 35.76
N LYS A 193 -15.54 -17.73 35.59
CA LYS A 193 -14.18 -17.13 35.59
C LYS A 193 -13.99 -16.22 34.36
N GLU A 194 -14.44 -16.68 33.22
CA GLU A 194 -14.43 -15.88 32.00
C GLU A 194 -15.36 -14.66 32.13
N ARG A 195 -16.55 -14.83 32.62
CA ARG A 195 -17.47 -13.71 32.85
C ARG A 195 -16.94 -12.69 33.88
N LEU A 196 -16.22 -13.13 34.92
CA LEU A 196 -15.53 -12.22 35.84
C LEU A 196 -14.42 -11.42 35.15
N LYS A 197 -13.65 -12.06 34.27
CA LYS A 197 -12.64 -11.37 33.45
C LYS A 197 -13.31 -10.35 32.52
N ILE A 198 -14.37 -10.73 31.82
CA ILE A 198 -15.16 -9.84 30.96
C ILE A 198 -15.62 -8.60 31.75
N ARG A 199 -16.17 -8.79 32.94
CA ARG A 199 -16.61 -7.67 33.81
C ARG A 199 -15.48 -6.68 34.06
N SER A 200 -14.28 -7.18 34.39
CA SER A 200 -13.11 -6.35 34.66
C SER A 200 -12.65 -5.60 33.39
N ASP A 201 -12.55 -6.30 32.29
CA ASP A 201 -12.01 -5.75 31.04
C ASP A 201 -12.96 -4.69 30.44
N VAL A 202 -14.29 -4.97 30.43
CA VAL A 202 -15.30 -4.02 29.95
C VAL A 202 -15.38 -2.79 30.85
N SER A 203 -15.37 -2.99 32.17
CA SER A 203 -15.36 -1.85 33.11
C SER A 203 -14.11 -0.97 32.89
N ALA A 204 -12.93 -1.56 32.70
CA ALA A 204 -11.71 -0.83 32.43
C ALA A 204 -11.78 -0.07 31.10
N ALA A 205 -12.34 -0.68 30.05
CA ALA A 205 -12.53 -0.03 28.75
C ALA A 205 -13.45 1.19 28.86
N LEU A 206 -14.59 1.04 29.49
CA LEU A 206 -15.57 2.13 29.69
C LEU A 206 -14.99 3.25 30.56
N SER A 207 -14.34 2.89 31.70
CA SER A 207 -13.67 3.89 32.55
C SER A 207 -12.57 4.64 31.82
N SER A 208 -11.86 4.00 30.86
CA SER A 208 -10.85 4.68 30.03
C SER A 208 -11.46 5.75 29.10
N MET A 209 -12.75 5.68 28.83
CA MET A 209 -13.52 6.72 28.13
C MET A 209 -14.01 7.85 29.05
N GLY A 210 -13.76 7.74 30.34
CA GLY A 210 -14.34 8.62 31.35
C GLY A 210 -15.83 8.32 31.62
N VAL A 211 -16.32 7.13 31.27
CA VAL A 211 -17.70 6.72 31.40
C VAL A 211 -17.82 5.75 32.57
N ASP A 212 -18.73 6.08 33.50
CA ASP A 212 -19.10 5.25 34.64
C ASP A 212 -20.35 4.41 34.29
N ALA A 213 -20.13 3.40 33.45
CA ALA A 213 -21.22 2.54 33.02
C ALA A 213 -21.67 1.59 34.13
N VAL A 214 -22.99 1.43 34.25
CA VAL A 214 -23.61 0.55 35.24
C VAL A 214 -23.74 -0.86 34.65
N ARG A 215 -23.36 -1.86 35.44
CA ARG A 215 -23.71 -3.24 35.12
C ARG A 215 -25.22 -3.42 35.26
N ASP A 216 -25.87 -3.83 34.18
CA ASP A 216 -27.30 -4.14 34.25
C ASP A 216 -27.52 -5.48 34.95
N ILE A 217 -28.39 -5.47 35.97
CA ILE A 217 -28.81 -6.63 36.77
C ILE A 217 -30.34 -6.79 36.80
N HIS A 218 -31.06 -6.02 35.98
CA HIS A 218 -32.51 -5.96 36.02
C HIS A 218 -33.20 -6.21 34.71
N SER A 219 -32.58 -5.85 33.58
CA SER A 219 -33.25 -5.79 32.29
C SER A 219 -32.43 -6.45 31.15
N ALA A 220 -31.42 -7.26 31.48
CA ALA A 220 -30.55 -7.89 30.48
C ALA A 220 -31.30 -8.61 29.34
N PRO A 221 -32.44 -9.33 29.56
CA PRO A 221 -33.21 -9.93 28.48
C PRO A 221 -33.82 -8.90 27.50
N VAL A 222 -34.31 -7.77 28.03
CA VAL A 222 -34.91 -6.71 27.19
C VAL A 222 -33.84 -6.03 26.34
N ILE A 223 -32.71 -5.73 26.95
CA ILE A 223 -31.57 -5.12 26.26
C ILE A 223 -31.01 -6.07 25.18
N TRP A 224 -30.87 -7.36 25.48
CA TRP A 224 -30.44 -8.36 24.50
C TRP A 224 -31.45 -8.49 23.34
N TYR A 225 -32.77 -8.56 23.66
CA TYR A 225 -33.79 -8.65 22.62
C TYR A 225 -33.80 -7.39 21.71
N SER A 226 -33.69 -6.21 22.32
CA SER A 226 -33.64 -4.96 21.55
C SER A 226 -32.38 -4.83 20.65
N SER A 227 -31.37 -5.65 20.86
CA SER A 227 -30.18 -5.70 20.00
C SER A 227 -30.43 -6.36 18.63
N LEU A 228 -31.55 -7.07 18.49
CA LEU A 228 -31.92 -7.68 17.22
C LEU A 228 -32.26 -6.61 16.19
N PRO A 229 -31.84 -6.79 14.93
CA PRO A 229 -32.23 -5.91 13.85
C PRO A 229 -33.76 -5.77 13.76
N GLY A 230 -34.27 -4.56 13.86
CA GLY A 230 -35.70 -4.26 13.85
C GLY A 230 -36.38 -4.23 15.24
N ALA A 231 -35.74 -4.73 16.29
CA ALA A 231 -36.31 -4.72 17.65
C ALA A 231 -35.88 -3.52 18.51
N GLY A 232 -35.11 -2.57 17.94
CA GLY A 232 -34.60 -1.41 18.72
C GLY A 232 -35.67 -0.53 19.36
N CYS A 233 -36.95 -0.59 18.93
CA CYS A 233 -38.04 0.12 19.53
C CYS A 233 -38.55 -0.51 20.86
N GLU A 234 -38.12 -1.74 21.16
CA GLU A 234 -38.48 -2.44 22.39
C GLU A 234 -37.72 -1.93 23.61
N ILE A 235 -36.68 -1.10 23.41
CA ILE A 235 -36.00 -0.46 24.53
C ILE A 235 -36.93 0.56 25.21
N GLY A 236 -37.22 0.34 26.47
CA GLY A 236 -38.14 1.16 27.23
C GLY A 236 -37.63 2.60 27.44
N ARG A 237 -38.54 3.53 27.58
CA ARG A 237 -38.20 4.95 27.84
C ARG A 237 -37.36 5.16 29.10
N ASP A 238 -37.51 4.27 30.07
CA ASP A 238 -36.76 4.32 31.33
C ASP A 238 -35.27 4.00 31.18
N HIS A 239 -34.89 3.44 30.01
CA HIS A 239 -33.49 3.19 29.64
C HIS A 239 -32.86 4.31 28.80
N LEU A 240 -33.65 5.36 28.48
CA LEU A 240 -33.20 6.43 27.59
C LEU A 240 -32.84 7.69 28.38
N MET A 241 -31.65 8.19 28.28
CA MET A 241 -31.23 9.50 28.82
C MET A 241 -31.52 10.63 27.83
N LEU A 242 -31.95 11.78 28.31
CA LEU A 242 -32.03 13.01 27.53
C LEU A 242 -30.63 13.64 27.43
N THR A 243 -30.15 13.87 26.20
CA THR A 243 -28.83 14.42 25.96
C THR A 243 -28.78 15.25 24.68
N GLU A 244 -27.64 15.85 24.40
CA GLU A 244 -27.34 16.50 23.12
C GLU A 244 -26.97 15.46 22.06
N LEU A 245 -27.38 15.68 20.81
CA LEU A 245 -27.05 14.81 19.68
C LEU A 245 -25.54 14.59 19.50
N LYS A 246 -24.72 15.64 19.67
CA LYS A 246 -23.25 15.53 19.55
C LYS A 246 -22.65 14.64 20.63
N ALA A 247 -23.15 14.77 21.87
CA ALA A 247 -22.73 13.90 22.98
C ALA A 247 -23.16 12.45 22.76
N ALA A 248 -24.36 12.20 22.26
CA ALA A 248 -24.81 10.87 21.89
C ALA A 248 -23.92 10.26 20.77
N LEU A 249 -23.61 11.03 19.74
CA LEU A 249 -22.75 10.60 18.64
C LEU A 249 -21.29 10.35 19.08
N ALA A 250 -20.80 10.99 20.14
CA ALA A 250 -19.49 10.71 20.69
C ALA A 250 -19.35 9.29 21.27
N LEU A 251 -20.48 8.64 21.62
CA LEU A 251 -20.52 7.24 22.04
C LEU A 251 -20.59 6.25 20.88
N ALA A 252 -20.68 6.72 19.65
CA ALA A 252 -20.68 5.87 18.46
C ALA A 252 -19.26 5.37 18.16
N GLN A 253 -19.19 4.12 17.76
CA GLN A 253 -17.95 3.52 17.26
C GLN A 253 -17.84 3.79 15.77
N TYR A 254 -16.85 4.57 15.37
CA TYR A 254 -16.64 4.93 13.98
C TYR A 254 -15.55 4.08 13.32
N GLU A 255 -14.58 3.63 14.10
CA GLU A 255 -13.51 2.78 13.61
C GLU A 255 -14.03 1.36 13.41
N SER A 256 -13.63 0.77 12.30
CA SER A 256 -13.83 -0.64 12.02
C SER A 256 -12.49 -1.36 11.95
N PHE A 257 -12.51 -2.67 12.18
CA PHE A 257 -11.32 -3.49 12.00
C PHE A 257 -10.90 -3.53 10.55
N ASP A 258 -9.61 -3.46 10.32
CA ASP A 258 -9.04 -3.95 9.09
C ASP A 258 -9.23 -5.49 9.06
N ARG A 259 -10.03 -5.97 8.12
CA ARG A 259 -10.25 -7.40 7.90
C ARG A 259 -9.26 -8.00 6.91
N GLY A 260 -8.32 -7.17 6.42
CA GLY A 260 -7.44 -7.55 5.32
C GLY A 260 -8.21 -7.67 4.01
N MET A 261 -7.76 -8.61 3.20
CA MET A 261 -8.37 -9.01 1.92
C MET A 261 -8.67 -10.50 1.96
N GLU A 262 -9.61 -10.97 1.15
CA GLU A 262 -9.96 -12.40 1.10
C GLU A 262 -8.78 -13.26 0.62
N ARG A 263 -7.98 -12.71 -0.28
CA ARG A 263 -6.80 -13.36 -0.87
C ARG A 263 -5.68 -12.34 -1.02
N GLY A 264 -4.45 -12.82 -1.08
CA GLY A 264 -3.29 -11.96 -1.31
C GLY A 264 -1.97 -12.62 -0.97
N ALA A 265 -0.93 -11.96 -1.43
CA ALA A 265 0.44 -12.43 -1.32
C ALA A 265 1.09 -12.08 0.02
N ILE A 266 0.64 -11.00 0.67
CA ILE A 266 1.30 -10.43 1.84
C ILE A 266 0.56 -10.85 3.11
N ARG A 267 1.29 -11.40 4.05
CA ARG A 267 0.77 -11.81 5.37
C ARG A 267 1.44 -10.99 6.45
N LEU A 268 0.65 -10.17 7.12
CA LEU A 268 1.07 -9.30 8.21
C LEU A 268 0.09 -9.44 9.36
N THR A 269 0.41 -8.87 10.51
CA THR A 269 -0.50 -8.80 11.64
C THR A 269 -1.03 -7.38 11.84
N ASP A 270 -2.25 -7.26 12.33
CA ASP A 270 -2.75 -5.99 12.83
C ASP A 270 -1.88 -5.49 13.99
N ARG A 271 -1.44 -4.22 13.91
CA ARG A 271 -0.51 -3.64 14.89
C ARG A 271 -1.00 -3.71 16.33
N LEU A 272 -2.30 -3.56 16.55
CA LEU A 272 -2.87 -3.43 17.89
C LEU A 272 -3.38 -4.75 18.45
N ARG A 273 -3.89 -5.61 17.59
CA ARG A 273 -4.56 -6.86 17.97
C ARG A 273 -3.72 -8.09 17.73
N HIS A 274 -2.64 -7.96 16.96
CA HIS A 274 -1.82 -9.10 16.53
C HIS A 274 -2.65 -10.19 15.83
N ILE A 275 -3.71 -9.78 15.09
CA ILE A 275 -4.52 -10.70 14.28
C ILE A 275 -3.85 -10.82 12.91
N PRO A 276 -3.63 -12.05 12.41
CA PRO A 276 -3.09 -12.25 11.06
C PRO A 276 -4.03 -11.69 10.00
N LEU A 277 -3.47 -10.90 9.09
CA LEU A 277 -4.17 -10.31 7.95
C LEU A 277 -3.54 -10.76 6.64
N VAL A 278 -4.37 -10.97 5.66
CA VAL A 278 -3.97 -11.17 4.27
C VAL A 278 -4.12 -9.86 3.53
N LEU A 279 -3.06 -9.41 2.88
CA LEU A 279 -3.03 -8.16 2.12
C LEU A 279 -2.54 -8.44 0.70
N ASP A 280 -2.91 -7.59 -0.23
CA ASP A 280 -2.47 -7.64 -1.60
C ASP A 280 -2.14 -6.25 -2.14
N VAL A 281 -1.19 -6.19 -3.05
CA VAL A 281 -0.73 -4.96 -3.69
C VAL A 281 -0.91 -4.99 -5.22
N GLN A 282 -1.55 -6.03 -5.74
CA GLN A 282 -1.75 -6.24 -7.16
C GLN A 282 -3.23 -6.49 -7.49
N LYS A 283 -3.58 -7.73 -7.76
CA LYS A 283 -4.88 -8.14 -8.33
C LYS A 283 -6.07 -7.82 -7.42
N GLU A 284 -5.99 -8.18 -6.16
CA GLU A 284 -7.11 -7.95 -5.24
C GLU A 284 -7.21 -6.47 -4.86
N ALA A 285 -6.07 -5.76 -4.77
CA ALA A 285 -6.05 -4.31 -4.60
C ALA A 285 -6.70 -3.58 -5.79
N GLU A 286 -6.47 -4.02 -7.03
CA GLU A 286 -7.13 -3.48 -8.23
C GLU A 286 -8.62 -3.81 -8.23
N ARG A 287 -9.01 -5.04 -7.93
CA ARG A 287 -10.43 -5.45 -7.83
C ARG A 287 -11.21 -4.63 -6.81
N ALA A 288 -10.55 -4.30 -5.72
CA ALA A 288 -11.11 -3.43 -4.69
C ALA A 288 -11.08 -1.93 -5.04
N ASN A 289 -10.62 -1.57 -6.26
CA ASN A 289 -10.43 -0.20 -6.72
C ASN A 289 -9.53 0.65 -5.80
N LEU A 290 -8.55 0.03 -5.14
CA LEU A 290 -7.62 0.72 -4.25
C LEU A 290 -6.45 1.34 -5.02
N VAL A 291 -6.06 0.74 -6.15
CA VAL A 291 -4.89 1.14 -6.95
C VAL A 291 -5.20 1.17 -8.43
N GLY A 292 -4.55 2.08 -9.14
CA GLY A 292 -4.58 2.18 -10.60
C GLY A 292 -3.37 1.51 -11.27
N ASN A 293 -2.29 1.28 -10.53
CA ASN A 293 -1.10 0.53 -10.95
C ASN A 293 -0.53 -0.27 -9.78
N TYR A 294 0.40 -1.19 -10.07
CA TYR A 294 0.98 -2.12 -9.07
C TYR A 294 2.38 -1.73 -8.62
N ASN A 295 2.88 -0.58 -9.07
CA ASN A 295 4.24 -0.17 -8.72
C ASN A 295 4.32 0.22 -7.25
N ILE A 296 5.44 -0.15 -6.64
CA ILE A 296 5.67 -0.02 -5.20
C ILE A 296 6.89 0.87 -4.96
N PHE A 297 6.72 1.84 -4.11
CA PHE A 297 7.83 2.58 -3.51
C PHE A 297 7.97 2.17 -2.05
N LEU A 298 9.13 1.63 -1.69
CA LEU A 298 9.44 1.23 -0.31
C LEU A 298 10.61 2.05 0.23
N ASP A 299 10.41 2.68 1.38
CA ASP A 299 11.44 3.43 2.08
C ASP A 299 11.61 2.96 3.52
N GLY A 300 12.85 2.88 3.95
CA GLY A 300 13.18 2.52 5.32
C GLY A 300 14.63 2.76 5.65
N ALA A 301 14.88 3.56 6.68
CA ALA A 301 16.22 3.86 7.17
C ALA A 301 16.99 2.59 7.59
N SER A 302 18.31 2.66 7.55
CA SER A 302 19.16 1.54 7.97
C SER A 302 18.84 1.09 9.40
N GLY A 303 18.65 -0.24 9.57
CA GLY A 303 18.33 -0.87 10.86
C GLY A 303 16.85 -0.88 11.24
N THR A 304 15.94 -0.38 10.40
CA THR A 304 14.48 -0.43 10.65
C THR A 304 13.85 -1.78 10.31
N GLY A 305 14.62 -2.71 9.75
CA GLY A 305 14.13 -4.02 9.31
C GLY A 305 13.71 -4.07 7.84
N LYS A 306 14.11 -3.08 7.03
CA LYS A 306 13.80 -2.95 5.61
C LYS A 306 14.00 -4.25 4.83
N SER A 307 15.22 -4.80 4.83
CA SER A 307 15.54 -6.02 4.07
C SER A 307 14.74 -7.24 4.53
N PHE A 308 14.49 -7.38 5.83
CA PHE A 308 13.66 -8.46 6.37
C PHE A 308 12.21 -8.34 5.90
N THR A 309 11.61 -7.16 6.05
CA THR A 309 10.23 -6.90 5.61
C THR A 309 10.08 -7.10 4.11
N THR A 310 11.01 -6.57 3.32
CA THR A 310 11.00 -6.74 1.87
C THR A 310 11.14 -8.20 1.46
N ALA A 311 12.06 -8.94 2.07
CA ALA A 311 12.23 -10.37 1.82
C ALA A 311 10.96 -11.16 2.15
N SER A 312 10.29 -10.85 3.28
CA SER A 312 9.01 -11.46 3.67
C SER A 312 7.90 -11.18 2.64
N ILE A 313 7.78 -9.95 2.17
CA ILE A 313 6.80 -9.56 1.14
C ILE A 313 7.08 -10.29 -0.18
N LEU A 314 8.31 -10.29 -0.66
CA LEU A 314 8.69 -10.92 -1.92
C LEU A 314 8.58 -12.45 -1.86
N TYR A 315 8.90 -13.06 -0.72
CA TYR A 315 8.66 -14.49 -0.49
C TYR A 315 7.17 -14.82 -0.48
N GLY A 316 6.34 -13.97 0.15
CA GLY A 316 4.89 -14.09 0.10
C GLY A 316 4.35 -14.05 -1.34
N MET A 317 4.85 -13.12 -2.17
CA MET A 317 4.51 -13.02 -3.59
C MET A 317 4.90 -14.29 -4.36
N TYR A 318 6.10 -14.81 -4.14
CA TYR A 318 6.54 -16.06 -4.73
C TYR A 318 5.65 -17.25 -4.35
N THR A 319 5.33 -17.40 -3.07
CA THR A 319 4.46 -18.49 -2.58
C THR A 319 3.02 -18.37 -3.09
N TYR A 320 2.58 -17.15 -3.37
CA TYR A 320 1.28 -16.88 -3.99
C TYR A 320 1.24 -17.20 -5.51
N GLY A 321 2.40 -17.53 -6.11
CA GLY A 321 2.53 -17.95 -7.50
C GLY A 321 3.13 -16.91 -8.43
N GLU A 322 3.64 -15.80 -7.92
CA GLU A 322 4.23 -14.72 -8.72
C GLU A 322 5.68 -15.02 -9.12
N HIS A 323 6.13 -14.35 -10.16
CA HIS A 323 7.52 -14.31 -10.58
C HIS A 323 8.24 -13.15 -9.90
N VAL A 324 9.25 -13.45 -9.13
CA VAL A 324 10.04 -12.49 -8.35
C VAL A 324 11.43 -12.32 -8.94
N PHE A 325 11.79 -11.08 -9.23
CA PHE A 325 13.08 -10.71 -9.75
C PHE A 325 13.67 -9.58 -8.90
N ILE A 326 14.88 -9.77 -8.38
CA ILE A 326 15.49 -8.86 -7.42
C ILE A 326 16.86 -8.40 -7.91
N ILE A 327 17.12 -7.10 -7.87
CA ILE A 327 18.46 -6.51 -8.01
C ILE A 327 18.86 -6.02 -6.61
N ASP A 328 19.89 -6.61 -6.05
CA ASP A 328 20.37 -6.39 -4.67
C ASP A 328 21.80 -5.80 -4.69
N VAL A 329 22.07 -4.89 -3.77
CA VAL A 329 23.41 -4.28 -3.62
C VAL A 329 24.15 -4.79 -2.38
N GLY A 330 23.52 -5.54 -1.49
CA GLY A 330 24.09 -5.85 -0.19
C GLY A 330 24.03 -7.31 0.26
N GLY A 331 23.68 -8.25 -0.62
CA GLY A 331 23.55 -9.67 -0.27
C GLY A 331 22.35 -9.96 0.66
N SER A 332 21.39 -9.05 0.74
CA SER A 332 20.28 -9.11 1.71
C SER A 332 19.31 -10.27 1.43
N TYR A 333 19.24 -10.76 0.20
CA TYR A 333 18.25 -11.75 -0.23
C TYR A 333 18.83 -13.17 -0.44
N GLU A 334 20.08 -13.41 -0.10
CA GLU A 334 20.73 -14.72 -0.26
C GLU A 334 20.02 -15.82 0.54
N GLN A 335 19.65 -15.53 1.78
CA GLN A 335 18.98 -16.50 2.65
C GLN A 335 17.59 -16.88 2.12
N VAL A 336 16.75 -15.91 1.75
CA VAL A 336 15.42 -16.21 1.19
C VAL A 336 15.54 -16.95 -0.13
N CYS A 337 16.53 -16.62 -0.95
CA CYS A 337 16.81 -17.33 -2.20
C CYS A 337 17.18 -18.80 -1.95
N SER A 338 17.96 -19.08 -0.89
CA SER A 338 18.31 -20.43 -0.47
C SER A 338 17.09 -21.23 -0.01
N VAL A 339 16.19 -20.63 0.77
CA VAL A 339 14.92 -21.25 1.18
C VAL A 339 14.06 -21.60 -0.05
N VAL A 340 13.88 -20.66 -0.96
CA VAL A 340 13.12 -20.90 -2.19
C VAL A 340 13.74 -22.01 -3.03
N ARG A 341 15.06 -22.08 -3.11
CA ARG A 341 15.80 -23.15 -3.82
C ARG A 341 15.52 -24.52 -3.21
N GLU A 342 15.58 -24.62 -1.90
CA GLU A 342 15.31 -25.86 -1.18
C GLU A 342 13.86 -26.32 -1.39
N GLU A 343 12.88 -25.43 -1.21
CA GLU A 343 11.47 -25.75 -1.36
C GLU A 343 11.07 -26.12 -2.78
N SER A 344 11.70 -25.51 -3.79
CA SER A 344 11.41 -25.79 -5.20
C SER A 344 12.17 -27.01 -5.76
N GLY A 345 13.03 -27.65 -4.96
CA GLY A 345 13.91 -28.72 -5.41
C GLY A 345 14.97 -28.23 -6.42
N GLY A 346 15.42 -27.00 -6.29
CA GLY A 346 16.47 -26.40 -7.14
C GLY A 346 15.98 -25.74 -8.43
N ARG A 347 14.69 -25.77 -8.69
CA ARG A 347 14.10 -25.14 -9.90
C ARG A 347 14.08 -23.62 -9.82
N ASP A 348 13.66 -23.08 -8.67
CA ASP A 348 13.59 -21.65 -8.38
C ASP A 348 14.71 -21.27 -7.39
N GLY A 349 14.83 -19.99 -7.05
CA GLY A 349 15.84 -19.52 -6.10
C GLY A 349 17.23 -19.44 -6.73
N ILE A 350 17.33 -18.83 -7.92
CA ILE A 350 18.61 -18.60 -8.59
C ILE A 350 19.23 -17.33 -8.01
N TYR A 351 20.40 -17.48 -7.39
CA TYR A 351 21.19 -16.37 -6.87
C TYR A 351 22.40 -16.15 -7.77
N ASN A 352 22.42 -15.04 -8.50
CA ASN A 352 23.50 -14.61 -9.37
C ASN A 352 24.30 -13.53 -8.66
N ARG A 353 25.46 -13.89 -8.14
CA ARG A 353 26.40 -12.94 -7.58
C ARG A 353 27.44 -12.58 -8.63
N TRP A 354 27.69 -11.29 -8.80
CA TRP A 354 28.79 -10.84 -9.63
C TRP A 354 30.10 -10.99 -8.86
N ASP A 355 31.07 -11.63 -9.49
CA ASP A 355 32.46 -11.62 -9.06
C ASP A 355 33.38 -11.60 -10.31
N ARG A 356 34.68 -11.45 -10.10
CA ARG A 356 35.62 -11.37 -11.22
C ARG A 356 35.84 -12.70 -11.97
N GLU A 357 35.53 -13.82 -11.30
CA GLU A 357 35.65 -15.16 -11.87
C GLU A 357 34.39 -15.56 -12.63
N HIS A 358 33.23 -15.05 -12.19
CA HIS A 358 31.90 -15.34 -12.75
C HIS A 358 31.15 -14.03 -13.12
N PRO A 359 31.66 -13.25 -14.08
CA PRO A 359 31.04 -12.00 -14.49
C PRO A 359 29.70 -12.26 -15.19
N PHE A 360 28.79 -11.27 -15.09
CA PHE A 360 27.57 -11.30 -15.87
C PHE A 360 27.87 -11.10 -17.35
N SER A 361 27.11 -11.79 -18.21
CA SER A 361 27.20 -11.67 -19.64
C SER A 361 25.82 -11.57 -20.27
N PHE A 362 25.62 -10.61 -21.15
CA PHE A 362 24.34 -10.28 -21.79
C PHE A 362 24.50 -10.21 -23.30
N CYS A 363 23.37 -10.34 -24.01
CA CYS A 363 23.29 -10.11 -25.45
C CYS A 363 22.37 -8.92 -25.74
N PRO A 364 22.86 -7.72 -26.02
CA PRO A 364 22.08 -6.53 -26.28
C PRO A 364 21.18 -6.60 -27.51
N PHE A 365 21.52 -7.47 -28.47
CA PHE A 365 20.79 -7.67 -29.73
C PHE A 365 19.66 -8.70 -29.62
N MET A 366 19.38 -9.20 -28.40
CA MET A 366 18.29 -10.11 -28.20
C MET A 366 16.95 -9.41 -28.53
N GLY A 367 16.14 -10.03 -29.39
CA GLY A 367 14.88 -9.43 -29.86
C GLY A 367 15.01 -8.57 -31.12
N CYS A 368 16.21 -8.44 -31.73
CA CYS A 368 16.46 -7.60 -32.90
C CYS A 368 15.54 -7.90 -34.12
N GLY A 369 14.97 -9.10 -34.20
CA GLY A 369 14.01 -9.47 -35.23
C GLY A 369 12.72 -8.67 -35.26
N SER A 370 12.34 -8.03 -34.15
CA SER A 370 11.12 -7.23 -34.02
C SER A 370 11.33 -5.72 -34.24
N TRP A 371 12.55 -5.26 -34.39
CA TRP A 371 12.92 -3.83 -34.40
C TRP A 371 12.54 -3.08 -35.68
N ARG A 372 12.05 -3.78 -36.70
CA ARG A 372 11.58 -3.19 -37.95
C ARG A 372 10.07 -3.41 -38.15
N ASP A 373 9.43 -2.42 -38.75
CA ASP A 373 8.06 -2.56 -39.25
C ASP A 373 8.06 -3.27 -40.63
N ALA A 374 6.86 -3.46 -41.19
CA ALA A 374 6.70 -4.11 -42.50
C ALA A 374 7.39 -3.34 -43.67
N ASP A 375 7.63 -2.04 -43.49
CA ASP A 375 8.24 -1.14 -44.46
C ASP A 375 9.77 -1.02 -44.24
N GLY A 376 10.31 -1.73 -43.23
CA GLY A 376 11.74 -1.74 -42.88
C GLY A 376 12.20 -0.56 -42.03
N ASN A 377 11.28 0.29 -41.54
CA ASN A 377 11.62 1.42 -40.68
C ASN A 377 11.85 0.97 -39.23
N PRO A 378 12.66 1.70 -38.43
CA PRO A 378 12.89 1.37 -37.03
C PRO A 378 11.62 1.54 -36.24
N ARG A 379 11.26 0.50 -35.50
CA ARG A 379 10.16 0.51 -34.53
C ARG A 379 10.58 1.19 -33.24
N ARG A 380 10.42 2.52 -33.21
CA ARG A 380 10.75 3.35 -32.03
C ARG A 380 9.91 3.04 -30.80
N ASP A 381 8.84 2.28 -30.95
CA ASP A 381 8.01 1.76 -29.86
C ASP A 381 8.51 0.41 -29.33
N ASP A 382 9.55 -0.19 -29.92
CA ASP A 382 10.13 -1.44 -29.44
C ASP A 382 11.07 -1.18 -28.26
N PRO A 383 10.80 -1.76 -27.07
CA PRO A 383 11.60 -1.52 -25.88
C PRO A 383 13.03 -2.03 -25.96
N SER A 384 13.27 -3.14 -26.67
CA SER A 384 14.61 -3.71 -26.80
C SER A 384 15.49 -2.82 -27.68
N LEU A 385 14.92 -2.21 -28.72
CA LEU A 385 15.60 -1.20 -29.51
C LEU A 385 15.91 0.05 -28.67
N ASN A 386 14.94 0.53 -27.89
CA ASN A 386 15.13 1.70 -27.02
C ASN A 386 16.19 1.43 -25.95
N PHE A 387 16.22 0.21 -25.41
CA PHE A 387 17.28 -0.22 -24.51
C PHE A 387 18.65 -0.13 -25.15
N LEU A 388 18.85 -0.72 -26.34
CA LEU A 388 20.13 -0.69 -27.06
C LEU A 388 20.57 0.74 -27.35
N ILE A 389 19.65 1.60 -27.80
CA ILE A 389 19.97 3.02 -28.07
C ILE A 389 20.41 3.71 -26.80
N SER A 390 19.65 3.57 -25.68
CA SER A 390 19.99 4.17 -24.39
C SER A 390 21.37 3.69 -23.87
N MET A 391 21.67 2.41 -24.10
CA MET A 391 22.97 1.83 -23.80
C MET A 391 24.08 2.46 -24.63
N LEU A 392 23.92 2.55 -25.95
CA LEU A 392 24.90 3.16 -26.84
C LEU A 392 25.12 4.65 -26.56
N MET A 393 24.06 5.39 -26.27
CA MET A 393 24.13 6.79 -25.83
C MET A 393 24.93 6.93 -24.52
N THR A 394 24.71 6.03 -23.57
CA THR A 394 25.46 6.01 -22.31
C THR A 394 26.92 5.72 -22.52
N LEU A 395 27.25 4.75 -23.39
CA LEU A 395 28.63 4.40 -23.72
C LEU A 395 29.37 5.56 -24.42
N GLY A 396 28.69 6.22 -25.36
CA GLY A 396 29.27 7.33 -26.13
C GLY A 396 29.36 8.65 -25.35
N THR A 397 28.67 8.83 -24.25
CA THR A 397 28.70 10.05 -23.42
C THR A 397 29.91 10.01 -22.49
N ASP A 398 30.71 11.08 -22.43
CA ASP A 398 31.84 11.26 -21.52
C ASP A 398 31.83 12.70 -20.98
N ARG A 399 31.19 12.86 -19.78
CA ARG A 399 31.03 14.19 -19.16
C ARG A 399 32.37 14.81 -18.71
N ASP A 400 33.34 13.99 -18.33
CA ASP A 400 34.63 14.47 -17.90
C ASP A 400 35.40 15.08 -19.06
N LYS A 401 35.14 14.57 -20.28
CA LYS A 401 35.70 15.13 -21.55
C LYS A 401 34.74 16.12 -22.24
N GLY A 402 33.63 16.47 -21.61
CA GLY A 402 32.63 17.41 -22.16
C GLY A 402 31.87 16.84 -23.36
N ILE A 403 31.76 15.49 -23.48
CA ILE A 403 31.00 14.83 -24.54
C ILE A 403 29.64 14.45 -24.01
N ILE A 404 28.61 15.13 -24.50
CA ILE A 404 27.20 14.83 -24.21
C ILE A 404 26.53 14.58 -25.55
N LEU A 405 25.98 13.40 -25.74
CA LEU A 405 25.20 13.05 -26.92
C LEU A 405 23.76 13.55 -26.75
N GLY A 406 23.22 14.20 -27.76
CA GLY A 406 21.87 14.72 -27.83
C GLY A 406 21.01 14.02 -28.89
N ASP A 407 19.89 14.64 -29.25
CA ASP A 407 18.89 14.07 -30.17
C ASP A 407 19.46 13.80 -31.58
N PHE A 408 20.41 14.62 -32.05
CA PHE A 408 21.04 14.42 -33.33
C PHE A 408 21.90 13.16 -33.34
N GLU A 409 22.76 13.01 -32.34
CA GLU A 409 23.62 11.83 -32.19
C GLU A 409 22.80 10.57 -31.94
N GLU A 410 21.69 10.65 -31.18
CA GLU A 410 20.76 9.54 -31.06
C GLU A 410 20.22 9.11 -32.42
N SER A 411 19.81 10.05 -33.27
CA SER A 411 19.32 9.75 -34.61
C SER A 411 20.40 9.08 -35.50
N VAL A 412 21.65 9.49 -35.37
CA VAL A 412 22.77 8.87 -36.04
C VAL A 412 23.00 7.44 -35.55
N ILE A 413 23.00 7.22 -34.26
CA ILE A 413 23.18 5.89 -33.62
C ILE A 413 22.07 4.93 -34.07
N VAL A 414 20.81 5.38 -34.07
CA VAL A 414 19.69 4.57 -34.59
C VAL A 414 19.92 4.18 -36.05
N GLY A 415 20.37 5.14 -36.88
CA GLY A 415 20.72 4.86 -38.28
C GLY A 415 21.81 3.77 -38.41
N LEU A 416 22.85 3.87 -37.60
CA LEU A 416 23.95 2.88 -37.60
C LEU A 416 23.48 1.49 -37.18
N VAL A 417 22.65 1.38 -36.14
CA VAL A 417 22.04 0.12 -35.68
C VAL A 417 21.19 -0.50 -36.80
N MET A 418 20.37 0.30 -37.48
CA MET A 418 19.49 -0.20 -38.55
C MET A 418 20.28 -0.62 -39.76
N ASP A 419 21.34 0.13 -40.15
CA ASP A 419 22.22 -0.21 -41.27
C ASP A 419 23.01 -1.48 -40.97
N PHE A 420 23.49 -1.66 -39.74
CA PHE A 420 24.16 -2.89 -39.31
C PHE A 420 23.22 -4.10 -39.40
N LEU A 421 22.01 -4.02 -38.90
CA LEU A 421 21.03 -5.12 -38.96
C LEU A 421 20.65 -5.47 -40.40
N GLU A 422 20.53 -4.47 -41.29
CA GLU A 422 20.28 -4.71 -42.70
C GLU A 422 21.45 -5.45 -43.36
N TRP A 423 22.67 -5.01 -43.08
CA TRP A 423 23.89 -5.67 -43.53
C TRP A 423 23.98 -7.12 -42.99
N TRP A 424 23.74 -7.33 -41.68
CA TRP A 424 23.80 -8.63 -41.03
C TRP A 424 22.83 -9.64 -41.64
N ILE A 425 21.58 -9.26 -41.80
CA ILE A 425 20.54 -10.09 -42.41
C ILE A 425 20.85 -10.33 -43.90
N GLY A 426 21.28 -9.30 -44.62
CA GLY A 426 21.59 -9.40 -46.04
C GLY A 426 22.76 -10.33 -46.38
N HIS A 427 23.68 -10.56 -45.44
CA HIS A 427 24.77 -11.50 -45.57
C HIS A 427 24.49 -12.91 -45.06
N GLY A 428 23.21 -13.19 -44.67
CA GLY A 428 22.76 -14.55 -44.32
C GLY A 428 23.23 -15.05 -42.95
N HIS A 429 23.60 -14.15 -42.06
CA HIS A 429 23.92 -14.50 -40.68
C HIS A 429 22.60 -14.86 -39.95
N GLY A 430 22.34 -16.14 -39.76
CA GLY A 430 21.07 -16.66 -39.21
C GLY A 430 20.93 -16.59 -37.67
N THR A 431 21.94 -16.08 -36.95
CA THR A 431 21.99 -15.96 -35.49
C THR A 431 21.87 -14.50 -35.05
N VAL A 432 21.51 -14.30 -33.77
CA VAL A 432 21.53 -12.98 -33.15
C VAL A 432 22.98 -12.47 -33.14
N PRO A 433 23.29 -11.23 -33.61
CA PRO A 433 24.65 -10.71 -33.60
C PRO A 433 25.17 -10.51 -32.17
N LEU A 434 26.48 -10.67 -32.00
CA LEU A 434 27.17 -10.27 -30.79
C LEU A 434 27.43 -8.75 -30.83
N PHE A 435 27.69 -8.18 -29.66
CA PHE A 435 28.06 -6.77 -29.58
C PHE A 435 29.40 -6.50 -30.33
N ASP A 436 30.31 -7.44 -30.29
CA ASP A 436 31.59 -7.40 -31.04
C ASP A 436 31.38 -7.26 -32.54
N ASP A 437 30.42 -7.98 -33.11
CA ASP A 437 30.06 -7.86 -34.54
C ASP A 437 29.64 -6.44 -34.91
N PHE A 438 28.83 -5.81 -34.03
CA PHE A 438 28.41 -4.42 -34.21
C PHE A 438 29.59 -3.44 -34.10
N VAL A 439 30.46 -3.65 -33.10
CA VAL A 439 31.65 -2.80 -32.91
C VAL A 439 32.60 -2.91 -34.11
N GLY A 440 32.88 -4.13 -34.60
CA GLY A 440 33.69 -4.37 -35.75
C GLY A 440 33.13 -3.68 -37.01
N TRP A 441 31.84 -3.92 -37.29
CA TRP A 441 31.14 -3.29 -38.42
C TRP A 441 31.14 -1.74 -38.32
N THR A 442 30.87 -1.20 -37.14
CA THR A 442 30.85 0.26 -36.92
C THR A 442 32.22 0.87 -37.12
N ARG A 443 33.29 0.17 -36.66
CA ARG A 443 34.67 0.61 -36.88
C ARG A 443 34.99 0.66 -38.35
N GLU A 444 34.75 -0.41 -39.14
CA GLU A 444 34.99 -0.46 -40.60
C GLU A 444 34.17 0.61 -41.34
N ARG A 445 32.96 0.89 -40.88
CA ARG A 445 32.04 1.86 -41.48
C ARG A 445 32.45 3.31 -41.24
N LEU A 446 32.91 3.62 -40.01
CA LEU A 446 33.16 4.99 -39.56
C LEU A 446 34.65 5.41 -39.64
N ILE A 447 35.60 4.49 -39.61
CA ILE A 447 37.03 4.83 -39.47
C ILE A 447 37.80 4.34 -40.66
N TYR A 448 38.71 5.19 -41.17
CA TYR A 448 39.66 4.79 -42.25
C TYR A 448 40.63 3.76 -41.71
N GLY A 449 40.66 2.59 -42.36
CA GLY A 449 41.52 1.45 -42.04
C GLY A 449 42.91 1.53 -42.64
N PRO A 450 43.78 0.55 -42.34
CA PRO A 450 45.09 0.42 -43.02
C PRO A 450 44.89 -0.07 -44.45
N GLY A 451 45.64 0.56 -45.43
CA GLY A 451 45.64 0.16 -46.84
C GLY A 451 44.55 0.81 -47.69
N GLU A 452 43.88 1.82 -47.21
CA GLU A 452 42.99 2.67 -48.02
C GLU A 452 43.80 3.74 -48.78
N GLU A 453 43.20 4.35 -49.86
CA GLU A 453 43.86 5.18 -50.82
C GLU A 453 44.74 6.33 -50.29
N ASP A 454 44.47 6.81 -49.07
CA ASP A 454 45.23 7.85 -48.39
C ASP A 454 45.56 7.47 -46.94
N ASP A 455 46.77 7.02 -46.72
CA ASP A 455 47.29 6.59 -45.41
C ASP A 455 47.35 7.74 -44.38
N THR A 456 47.22 9.01 -44.83
CA THR A 456 47.15 10.18 -43.93
C THR A 456 45.82 10.31 -43.21
N LEU A 457 44.76 9.69 -43.71
CA LEU A 457 43.43 9.66 -43.11
C LEU A 457 43.25 8.50 -42.13
N ARG A 458 44.20 7.61 -42.02
CA ARG A 458 44.14 6.43 -41.15
C ARG A 458 43.78 6.79 -39.72
N GLY A 459 42.75 6.13 -39.19
CA GLY A 459 42.29 6.37 -37.84
C GLY A 459 41.41 7.62 -37.66
N THR A 460 41.13 8.35 -38.75
CA THR A 460 40.17 9.46 -38.73
C THR A 460 38.79 8.99 -39.12
N MET A 461 37.75 9.78 -38.77
CA MET A 461 36.37 9.45 -39.13
C MET A 461 36.11 9.64 -40.61
N ARG A 462 35.50 8.65 -41.24
CA ARG A 462 34.97 8.68 -42.60
C ARG A 462 33.62 9.39 -42.63
N PRO A 463 33.51 10.52 -43.37
CA PRO A 463 32.20 11.18 -43.51
C PRO A 463 31.22 10.29 -44.28
N PHE A 464 29.97 10.29 -43.84
CA PHE A 464 28.89 9.55 -44.51
C PHE A 464 27.59 10.38 -44.54
N MET A 465 26.64 9.92 -45.34
CA MET A 465 25.31 10.52 -45.42
C MET A 465 24.31 9.65 -44.66
N THR A 466 23.49 10.26 -43.83
CA THR A 466 22.35 9.56 -43.22
C THR A 466 21.30 9.22 -44.27
N ARG A 467 20.37 8.34 -43.95
CA ARG A 467 19.22 8.04 -44.82
C ARG A 467 18.35 9.28 -45.12
N SER A 468 18.33 10.27 -44.22
CA SER A 468 17.68 11.56 -44.41
C SER A 468 18.48 12.59 -45.20
N GLY A 469 19.66 12.22 -45.72
CA GLY A 469 20.50 13.08 -46.55
C GLY A 469 21.33 14.11 -45.77
N VAL A 470 21.53 13.92 -44.47
CA VAL A 470 22.39 14.78 -43.65
C VAL A 470 23.81 14.23 -43.65
N ARG A 471 24.78 15.11 -43.93
CA ARG A 471 26.21 14.73 -43.86
C ARG A 471 26.65 14.66 -42.40
N VAL A 472 27.27 13.56 -42.05
CA VAL A 472 27.86 13.28 -40.73
C VAL A 472 29.35 13.17 -40.85
N ASP A 473 30.10 13.92 -40.07
CA ASP A 473 31.56 13.90 -39.98
C ASP A 473 32.00 14.11 -38.50
N GLU A 474 33.30 14.07 -38.22
CA GLU A 474 33.87 14.17 -36.88
C GLU A 474 33.46 15.44 -36.12
N THR A 475 33.05 16.51 -36.83
CA THR A 475 32.61 17.75 -36.19
C THR A 475 31.17 17.71 -35.74
N THR A 476 30.35 16.91 -36.41
CA THR A 476 28.88 16.74 -36.09
C THR A 476 28.61 15.53 -35.24
N PHE A 477 29.41 14.47 -35.38
CA PHE A 477 29.30 13.23 -34.60
C PHE A 477 30.69 12.68 -34.33
N ARG A 478 31.23 12.85 -33.15
CA ARG A 478 32.60 12.41 -32.79
C ARG A 478 32.78 10.90 -32.91
N GLY A 479 32.78 10.40 -34.17
CA GLY A 479 32.74 8.98 -34.51
C GLY A 479 33.98 8.22 -34.06
N THR A 480 35.15 8.83 -34.06
CA THR A 480 36.37 8.21 -33.56
C THR A 480 36.27 7.90 -32.07
N MET A 481 35.79 8.85 -31.26
CA MET A 481 35.62 8.65 -29.83
C MET A 481 34.50 7.68 -29.52
N PHE A 482 33.42 7.69 -30.28
CA PHE A 482 32.32 6.74 -30.13
C PHE A 482 32.81 5.31 -30.34
N VAL A 483 33.52 5.03 -31.46
CA VAL A 483 34.08 3.70 -31.73
C VAL A 483 35.07 3.27 -30.65
N GLU A 484 35.92 4.18 -30.15
CA GLU A 484 36.87 3.88 -29.07
C GLU A 484 36.16 3.52 -27.76
N ALA A 485 35.04 4.23 -27.43
CA ALA A 485 34.22 3.91 -26.27
C ALA A 485 33.59 2.51 -26.38
N LEU A 486 33.07 2.15 -27.56
CA LEU A 486 32.53 0.82 -27.82
C LEU A 486 33.59 -0.28 -27.76
N ALA A 487 34.82 -0.01 -28.23
CA ALA A 487 35.92 -0.97 -28.27
C ALA A 487 36.27 -1.54 -26.87
N SER A 488 36.02 -0.80 -25.82
CA SER A 488 36.22 -1.29 -24.44
C SER A 488 35.29 -2.48 -24.09
N TYR A 489 34.20 -2.67 -24.84
CA TYR A 489 33.20 -3.73 -24.66
C TYR A 489 33.20 -4.76 -25.82
N ALA A 490 34.06 -4.60 -26.80
CA ALA A 490 34.36 -5.64 -27.81
C ALA A 490 35.04 -6.85 -27.14
N LEU A 491 35.05 -8.01 -27.76
CA LEU A 491 35.61 -9.25 -27.20
C LEU A 491 37.02 -9.08 -26.62
N ASP A 492 37.87 -8.33 -27.33
CA ASP A 492 39.23 -8.03 -26.91
C ASP A 492 39.34 -6.87 -25.92
N GLY A 493 38.23 -6.20 -25.59
CA GLY A 493 38.18 -5.06 -24.69
C GLY A 493 38.15 -5.43 -23.21
N GLN A 494 38.45 -4.47 -22.35
CA GLN A 494 38.50 -4.66 -20.89
C GLN A 494 37.20 -5.26 -20.32
N PHE A 495 36.04 -4.93 -20.91
CA PHE A 495 34.70 -5.35 -20.48
C PHE A 495 34.01 -6.24 -21.53
N GLY A 496 34.76 -6.91 -22.38
CA GLY A 496 34.24 -7.71 -23.50
C GLY A 496 33.33 -8.86 -23.06
N PHE A 497 33.50 -9.35 -21.83
CA PHE A 497 32.65 -10.39 -21.24
C PHE A 497 31.22 -9.95 -21.03
N LEU A 498 30.95 -8.63 -20.88
CA LEU A 498 29.65 -8.14 -20.45
C LEU A 498 28.56 -8.25 -21.51
N LEU A 499 28.90 -7.89 -22.80
CA LEU A 499 27.91 -7.68 -23.85
C LEU A 499 27.96 -8.73 -24.97
N ASN A 500 28.76 -9.78 -24.80
CA ASN A 500 29.02 -10.77 -25.86
C ASN A 500 28.58 -12.20 -25.44
N ALA A 501 27.45 -12.33 -24.77
CA ALA A 501 26.89 -13.63 -24.44
C ALA A 501 26.41 -14.34 -25.72
N GLN A 502 26.93 -15.53 -26.01
CA GLN A 502 26.42 -16.39 -27.07
C GLN A 502 25.12 -17.06 -26.71
N GLU A 503 25.01 -17.49 -25.46
CA GLU A 503 23.80 -18.05 -24.89
C GLU A 503 23.45 -17.23 -23.65
N PRO A 504 22.36 -16.44 -23.69
CA PRO A 504 21.90 -15.74 -22.50
C PRO A 504 21.50 -16.75 -21.43
N LYS A 505 21.85 -16.47 -20.17
CA LYS A 505 21.38 -17.30 -19.04
C LYS A 505 19.86 -17.44 -19.13
N ASP A 506 19.36 -18.66 -18.98
CA ASP A 506 17.92 -18.89 -18.93
C ASP A 506 17.33 -18.26 -17.66
N LEU A 507 16.86 -17.04 -17.81
CA LEU A 507 16.13 -16.31 -16.76
C LEU A 507 14.64 -16.66 -16.74
N PHE A 508 14.16 -17.34 -17.76
CA PHE A 508 12.73 -17.61 -17.95
C PHE A 508 12.26 -18.80 -17.12
N GLY A 509 13.10 -19.80 -16.92
CA GLY A 509 12.76 -21.03 -16.20
C GLY A 509 12.55 -20.88 -14.69
N SER A 510 13.13 -19.88 -14.04
CA SER A 510 13.01 -19.67 -12.60
C SER A 510 11.98 -18.58 -12.26
N ARG A 511 11.13 -18.85 -11.26
CA ARG A 511 10.18 -17.86 -10.74
C ARG A 511 10.77 -16.93 -9.67
N PHE A 512 11.93 -17.27 -9.11
CA PHE A 512 12.61 -16.43 -8.11
C PHE A 512 14.08 -16.29 -8.48
N THR A 513 14.49 -15.08 -8.85
CA THR A 513 15.85 -14.82 -9.32
C THR A 513 16.41 -13.55 -8.67
N VAL A 514 17.59 -13.64 -8.12
CA VAL A 514 18.32 -12.53 -7.49
C VAL A 514 19.61 -12.24 -8.27
N PHE A 515 19.88 -10.98 -8.52
CA PHE A 515 21.15 -10.45 -9.00
C PHE A 515 21.80 -9.60 -7.92
N ASP A 516 22.85 -10.10 -7.31
CA ASP A 516 23.67 -9.35 -6.35
C ASP A 516 24.76 -8.57 -7.11
N VAL A 517 24.61 -7.26 -7.11
CA VAL A 517 25.52 -6.30 -7.76
C VAL A 517 26.41 -5.55 -6.75
N GLY A 518 26.46 -6.01 -5.50
CA GLY A 518 27.17 -5.31 -4.41
C GLY A 518 28.64 -5.08 -4.72
N GLU A 519 29.34 -6.09 -5.21
CA GLU A 519 30.78 -5.96 -5.59
C GLU A 519 31.00 -5.05 -6.81
N LEU A 520 30.00 -4.93 -7.70
CA LEU A 520 30.08 -4.00 -8.84
C LEU A 520 30.16 -2.54 -8.39
N SER A 521 29.54 -2.18 -7.26
CA SER A 521 29.56 -0.80 -6.72
C SER A 521 30.97 -0.36 -6.33
N SER A 522 31.87 -1.31 -6.05
CA SER A 522 33.29 -1.08 -5.71
C SER A 522 34.19 -0.89 -6.94
N VAL A 523 33.69 -1.17 -8.14
CA VAL A 523 34.44 -0.96 -9.38
C VAL A 523 34.55 0.53 -9.65
N SER A 524 35.76 1.02 -9.88
CA SER A 524 36.07 2.44 -10.08
C SER A 524 35.45 3.09 -11.33
N ASN A 525 34.65 2.36 -12.09
CA ASN A 525 34.00 2.83 -13.31
C ASN A 525 32.47 2.92 -13.12
N PRO A 526 31.92 4.11 -12.83
CA PRO A 526 30.48 4.30 -12.64
C PRO A 526 29.64 3.93 -13.86
N LYS A 527 30.17 4.10 -15.08
CA LYS A 527 29.48 3.72 -16.32
C LYS A 527 29.30 2.21 -16.42
N PHE A 528 30.33 1.45 -16.07
CA PHE A 528 30.25 -0.01 -16.06
C PHE A 528 29.18 -0.52 -15.11
N TYR A 529 29.12 0.02 -13.89
CA TYR A 529 28.07 -0.30 -12.92
C TYR A 529 26.67 0.00 -13.47
N SER A 530 26.46 1.22 -13.98
CA SER A 530 25.17 1.62 -14.56
C SER A 530 24.76 0.72 -15.72
N LEU A 531 25.71 0.35 -16.58
CA LEU A 531 25.46 -0.52 -17.72
C LEU A 531 25.07 -1.94 -17.29
N CYS A 532 25.75 -2.51 -16.29
CA CYS A 532 25.40 -3.83 -15.76
C CYS A 532 23.97 -3.84 -15.21
N VAL A 533 23.61 -2.86 -14.37
CA VAL A 533 22.26 -2.75 -13.84
C VAL A 533 21.22 -2.59 -14.94
N LEU A 534 21.51 -1.78 -15.96
CA LEU A 534 20.64 -1.61 -17.12
C LEU A 534 20.42 -2.92 -17.89
N CYS A 535 21.48 -3.69 -18.13
CA CYS A 535 21.38 -4.99 -18.79
C CYS A 535 20.52 -5.98 -18.00
N ILE A 536 20.64 -5.98 -16.66
CA ILE A 536 19.82 -6.82 -15.78
C ILE A 536 18.34 -6.40 -15.87
N VAL A 537 18.07 -5.10 -15.83
CA VAL A 537 16.70 -4.56 -15.95
C VAL A 537 16.10 -4.92 -17.32
N ASN A 538 16.87 -4.82 -18.39
CA ASN A 538 16.42 -5.21 -19.72
C ASN A 538 16.14 -6.72 -19.83
N ALA A 539 16.97 -7.56 -19.23
CA ALA A 539 16.74 -9.01 -19.20
C ALA A 539 15.41 -9.34 -18.50
N PHE A 540 15.06 -8.61 -17.44
CA PHE A 540 13.76 -8.73 -16.79
C PHE A 540 12.63 -8.18 -17.67
N ASP A 541 12.80 -7.03 -18.34
CA ASP A 541 11.80 -6.47 -19.25
C ASP A 541 11.46 -7.45 -20.38
N LEU A 542 12.44 -8.15 -20.94
CA LEU A 542 12.23 -9.22 -21.91
C LEU A 542 11.41 -10.37 -21.32
N LYS A 543 11.74 -10.80 -20.10
CA LYS A 543 10.97 -11.83 -19.37
C LYS A 543 9.53 -11.39 -19.12
N MET A 544 9.34 -10.15 -18.69
CA MET A 544 8.03 -9.56 -18.40
C MET A 544 7.12 -9.55 -19.64
N ARG A 545 7.69 -9.29 -20.82
CA ARG A 545 6.98 -9.21 -22.11
C ARG A 545 6.74 -10.57 -22.76
N SER A 546 7.38 -11.62 -22.28
CA SER A 546 7.18 -12.96 -22.83
C SER A 546 5.73 -13.41 -22.58
N ARG A 547 5.08 -13.90 -23.65
CA ARG A 547 3.73 -14.47 -23.60
C ARG A 547 3.68 -15.85 -22.97
N ASP A 548 4.84 -16.50 -22.86
CA ASP A 548 4.96 -17.85 -22.30
C ASP A 548 4.96 -17.86 -20.77
N ILE A 549 5.04 -16.66 -20.15
CA ILE A 549 5.06 -16.50 -18.70
C ILE A 549 3.73 -15.92 -18.23
N GLU A 550 2.91 -16.82 -17.71
CA GLU A 550 1.63 -16.46 -17.11
C GLU A 550 1.82 -15.95 -15.66
N GLY A 551 0.85 -15.17 -15.19
CA GLY A 551 0.79 -14.69 -13.81
C GLY A 551 1.40 -13.30 -13.60
N TYR A 552 1.35 -12.89 -12.34
CA TYR A 552 1.91 -11.60 -11.92
C TYR A 552 3.42 -11.69 -11.73
N LYS A 553 4.07 -10.57 -11.92
CA LYS A 553 5.54 -10.45 -11.85
C LYS A 553 5.92 -9.25 -11.00
N VAL A 554 7.00 -9.34 -10.26
CA VAL A 554 7.56 -8.22 -9.51
C VAL A 554 9.05 -8.09 -9.80
N MET A 555 9.48 -6.87 -10.11
CA MET A 555 10.88 -6.50 -10.18
C MET A 555 11.20 -5.57 -9.01
N ALA A 556 11.97 -6.05 -8.06
CA ALA A 556 12.44 -5.28 -6.92
C ALA A 556 13.88 -4.78 -7.18
N ILE A 557 14.09 -3.47 -7.04
CA ILE A 557 15.40 -2.83 -7.19
C ILE A 557 15.77 -2.22 -5.84
N ASP A 558 16.68 -2.90 -5.12
CA ASP A 558 17.15 -2.44 -3.81
C ASP A 558 18.44 -1.64 -3.97
N GLU A 559 18.38 -0.33 -3.70
CA GLU A 559 19.46 0.68 -3.82
C GLU A 559 20.07 0.84 -5.24
N ALA A 560 19.99 -0.16 -6.10
CA ALA A 560 20.63 -0.14 -7.42
C ALA A 560 20.00 0.88 -8.40
N TRP A 561 18.83 1.42 -8.11
CA TRP A 561 18.16 2.42 -8.94
C TRP A 561 19.00 3.70 -9.10
N LYS A 562 19.88 4.03 -8.14
CA LYS A 562 20.82 5.17 -8.22
C LYS A 562 21.75 5.05 -9.44
N ALA A 563 22.11 3.83 -9.80
CA ALA A 563 22.96 3.58 -10.97
C ALA A 563 22.29 3.94 -12.30
N ILE A 564 20.96 3.83 -12.36
CA ILE A 564 20.17 4.01 -13.57
C ILE A 564 19.34 5.30 -13.57
N SER A 565 19.38 6.10 -12.51
CA SER A 565 18.63 7.36 -12.37
C SER A 565 19.30 8.57 -13.01
N ASN A 566 20.20 8.36 -13.99
CA ASN A 566 20.81 9.44 -14.76
C ASN A 566 19.90 9.91 -15.91
N GLU A 567 20.20 11.10 -16.46
CA GLU A 567 19.38 11.72 -17.52
C GLU A 567 19.23 10.84 -18.77
N THR A 568 20.27 10.07 -19.11
CA THR A 568 20.29 9.20 -20.29
C THR A 568 19.36 7.99 -20.13
N MET A 569 19.23 7.47 -18.91
CA MET A 569 18.43 6.28 -18.60
C MET A 569 16.99 6.61 -18.17
N ALA A 570 16.75 7.84 -17.74
CA ALA A 570 15.45 8.28 -17.25
C ALA A 570 14.29 8.01 -18.24
N PRO A 571 14.41 8.23 -19.55
CA PRO A 571 13.37 7.91 -20.52
C PRO A 571 13.02 6.42 -20.55
N TYR A 572 14.01 5.54 -20.51
CA TYR A 572 13.81 4.10 -20.50
C TYR A 572 13.08 3.63 -19.22
N LEU A 573 13.52 4.11 -18.05
CA LEU A 573 12.85 3.82 -16.78
C LEU A 573 11.41 4.33 -16.77
N ARG A 574 11.17 5.53 -17.28
CA ARG A 574 9.83 6.11 -17.37
C ARG A 574 8.90 5.24 -18.19
N GLU A 575 9.36 4.73 -19.30
CA GLU A 575 8.58 3.84 -20.16
C GLU A 575 8.33 2.48 -19.47
N LEU A 576 9.35 1.90 -18.84
CA LEU A 576 9.23 0.66 -18.07
C LEU A 576 8.16 0.78 -16.98
N TRP A 577 8.21 1.84 -16.15
CA TRP A 577 7.24 2.08 -15.08
C TRP A 577 5.81 2.26 -15.58
N LYS A 578 5.65 2.97 -16.70
CA LYS A 578 4.33 3.17 -17.32
C LYS A 578 3.75 1.91 -17.95
N THR A 579 4.58 1.05 -18.49
CA THR A 579 4.14 -0.15 -19.23
C THR A 579 4.00 -1.39 -18.34
N ALA A 580 4.64 -1.43 -17.18
CA ALA A 580 4.64 -2.56 -16.25
C ALA A 580 3.22 -3.09 -15.97
N ARG A 581 2.27 -2.20 -15.66
CA ARG A 581 0.86 -2.57 -15.41
C ARG A 581 0.23 -3.38 -16.56
N LYS A 582 0.47 -2.98 -17.82
CA LYS A 582 -0.10 -3.66 -19.00
C LYS A 582 0.37 -5.11 -19.14
N MET A 583 1.44 -5.46 -18.42
CA MET A 583 2.07 -6.78 -18.44
C MET A 583 1.89 -7.54 -17.11
N SER A 584 0.92 -7.13 -16.30
CA SER A 584 0.70 -7.68 -14.96
C SER A 584 1.97 -7.69 -14.11
N THR A 585 2.73 -6.61 -14.19
CA THR A 585 4.01 -6.46 -13.51
C THR A 585 4.00 -5.30 -12.54
N SER A 586 4.67 -5.49 -11.41
CA SER A 586 4.96 -4.50 -10.39
C SER A 586 6.45 -4.14 -10.44
N ALA A 587 6.76 -2.86 -10.61
CA ALA A 587 8.09 -2.35 -10.41
C ALA A 587 8.18 -1.81 -8.97
N MET A 588 9.15 -2.34 -8.19
CA MET A 588 9.36 -1.99 -6.79
C MET A 588 10.73 -1.34 -6.62
N VAL A 589 10.73 -0.10 -6.17
CA VAL A 589 11.97 0.60 -5.78
C VAL A 589 12.09 0.63 -4.28
N ILE A 590 13.26 0.29 -3.79
CA ILE A 590 13.58 0.22 -2.38
C ILE A 590 14.74 1.17 -2.11
N THR A 591 14.57 2.10 -1.15
CA THR A 591 15.61 3.08 -0.77
C THR A 591 15.77 3.18 0.74
N GLN A 592 16.91 3.75 1.16
CA GLN A 592 17.20 4.07 2.56
C GLN A 592 17.31 5.59 2.79
N GLU A 593 17.33 6.37 1.72
CA GLU A 593 17.59 7.81 1.79
C GLU A 593 16.40 8.62 1.26
N LEU A 594 15.64 9.22 2.17
CA LEU A 594 14.55 10.14 1.83
C LEU A 594 15.01 11.38 1.06
N ASP A 595 16.26 11.80 1.24
CA ASP A 595 16.82 12.97 0.55
C ASP A 595 16.89 12.75 -0.97
N ASP A 596 16.97 11.51 -1.44
CA ASP A 596 16.92 11.17 -2.85
C ASP A 596 15.60 11.64 -3.51
N ILE A 597 14.49 11.62 -2.75
CA ILE A 597 13.19 12.11 -3.21
C ILE A 597 13.23 13.62 -3.50
N LEU A 598 13.99 14.37 -2.69
CA LEU A 598 14.08 15.81 -2.83
C LEU A 598 15.03 16.24 -3.95
N THR A 599 16.07 15.46 -4.21
CA THR A 599 17.19 15.82 -5.08
C THR A 599 17.07 15.28 -6.50
N SER A 600 16.32 14.16 -6.70
CA SER A 600 16.18 13.52 -8.01
C SER A 600 14.78 13.74 -8.61
N ASP A 601 14.73 14.47 -9.74
CA ASP A 601 13.49 14.62 -10.52
C ASP A 601 13.01 13.28 -11.09
N VAL A 602 13.92 12.37 -11.44
CA VAL A 602 13.60 11.03 -11.95
C VAL A 602 12.81 10.23 -10.91
N ILE A 603 13.21 10.27 -9.62
CA ILE A 603 12.48 9.61 -8.55
C ILE A 603 11.11 10.25 -8.39
N ARG A 604 11.07 11.56 -8.25
CA ARG A 604 9.84 12.28 -7.97
C ARG A 604 8.83 12.13 -9.10
N GLU A 605 9.23 12.39 -10.34
CA GLU A 605 8.32 12.41 -11.48
C GLU A 605 8.06 11.02 -12.09
N THR A 606 9.04 10.13 -12.05
CA THR A 606 8.89 8.82 -12.68
C THR A 606 8.45 7.75 -11.69
N ILE A 607 9.10 7.64 -10.55
CA ILE A 607 8.87 6.56 -9.60
C ILE A 607 7.68 6.86 -8.70
N LEU A 608 7.70 8.00 -7.97
CA LEU A 608 6.66 8.30 -7.00
C LEU A 608 5.29 8.55 -7.63
N GLN A 609 5.23 9.28 -8.75
CA GLN A 609 3.95 9.56 -9.43
C GLN A 609 3.34 8.32 -10.09
N ASN A 610 4.17 7.35 -10.46
CA ASN A 610 3.71 6.10 -11.07
C ASN A 610 3.74 4.90 -10.09
N SER A 611 3.80 5.14 -8.80
CA SER A 611 3.70 4.10 -7.76
C SER A 611 2.50 4.41 -6.88
N ASP A 612 1.41 3.68 -7.04
CA ASP A 612 0.22 3.85 -6.20
C ASP A 612 0.43 3.27 -4.81
N ILE A 613 1.34 2.33 -4.68
CA ILE A 613 1.61 1.66 -3.41
C ILE A 613 2.86 2.27 -2.78
N LYS A 614 2.72 2.71 -1.53
CA LYS A 614 3.82 3.19 -0.71
C LYS A 614 3.94 2.35 0.55
N ILE A 615 5.12 1.82 0.77
CA ILE A 615 5.46 1.03 1.96
C ILE A 615 6.54 1.79 2.70
N LEU A 616 6.26 2.21 3.93
CA LEU A 616 7.17 3.01 4.72
C LEU A 616 7.48 2.30 6.05
N MET A 617 8.75 2.26 6.40
CA MET A 617 9.23 1.83 7.70
C MET A 617 9.28 3.03 8.67
N SER A 618 9.57 2.77 9.95
CA SER A 618 9.71 3.84 10.95
C SER A 618 10.68 4.93 10.49
N GLN A 619 10.24 6.19 10.62
CA GLN A 619 10.97 7.41 10.26
C GLN A 619 11.44 8.22 11.49
N ASP A 620 11.51 7.59 12.65
CA ASP A 620 11.84 8.26 13.91
C ASP A 620 13.19 9.02 13.87
N GLY A 621 14.18 8.47 13.17
CA GLY A 621 15.50 9.12 12.99
C GLY A 621 15.54 10.24 11.95
N ASN A 622 14.54 10.37 11.06
CA ASN A 622 14.57 11.27 9.89
C ASN A 622 13.34 12.19 9.82
N ARG A 623 12.72 12.49 10.95
CA ARG A 623 11.46 13.20 11.04
C ARG A 623 11.40 14.50 10.20
N ASN A 624 12.40 15.36 10.32
CA ASN A 624 12.41 16.66 9.62
C ASN A 624 12.44 16.51 8.09
N THR A 625 13.18 15.53 7.59
CA THR A 625 13.23 15.19 6.16
C THR A 625 11.92 14.54 5.73
N PHE A 626 11.39 13.63 6.54
CA PHE A 626 10.12 12.94 6.27
C PHE A 626 8.94 13.91 6.14
N GLU A 627 8.83 14.90 7.03
CA GLU A 627 7.80 15.94 6.94
C GLU A 627 7.87 16.73 5.61
N LYS A 628 9.07 16.98 5.08
CA LYS A 628 9.25 17.67 3.78
C LYS A 628 8.87 16.80 2.59
N VAL A 629 9.10 15.49 2.66
CA VAL A 629 8.78 14.56 1.57
C VAL A 629 7.36 14.02 1.63
N SER A 630 6.63 14.26 2.72
CA SER A 630 5.25 13.78 2.90
C SER A 630 4.30 14.24 1.78
N GLY A 631 4.44 15.48 1.32
CA GLY A 631 3.69 16.02 0.18
C GLY A 631 3.97 15.27 -1.12
N PRO A 632 5.22 15.19 -1.60
CA PRO A 632 5.61 14.36 -2.75
C PRO A 632 5.16 12.90 -2.66
N LEU A 633 5.16 12.29 -1.46
CA LEU A 633 4.66 10.93 -1.23
C LEU A 633 3.12 10.84 -1.28
N GLY A 634 2.40 11.95 -1.32
CA GLY A 634 0.94 11.98 -1.30
C GLY A 634 0.34 11.54 0.04
N LEU A 635 1.04 11.81 1.16
CA LEU A 635 0.60 11.44 2.50
C LEU A 635 -0.34 12.51 3.07
N THR A 636 -1.42 12.05 3.69
CA THR A 636 -2.28 12.91 4.51
C THR A 636 -1.63 13.20 5.86
N ARG A 637 -2.16 14.17 6.61
CA ARG A 637 -1.69 14.45 7.97
C ARG A 637 -1.83 13.22 8.88
N THR A 638 -2.91 12.46 8.73
CA THR A 638 -3.13 11.21 9.45
C THR A 638 -2.07 10.17 9.09
N ASP A 639 -1.75 10.00 7.79
CA ASP A 639 -0.70 9.08 7.36
C ASP A 639 0.66 9.44 7.99
N VAL A 640 1.02 10.73 7.98
CA VAL A 640 2.26 11.22 8.61
C VAL A 640 2.30 10.86 10.09
N ASN A 641 1.20 11.09 10.82
CA ASN A 641 1.10 10.74 12.24
C ASN A 641 1.23 9.24 12.47
N LEU A 642 0.61 8.41 11.63
CA LEU A 642 0.71 6.96 11.69
C LEU A 642 2.15 6.48 11.48
N VAL A 643 2.85 7.00 10.46
CA VAL A 643 4.26 6.65 10.21
C VAL A 643 5.16 7.07 11.37
N LEU A 644 4.98 8.27 11.90
CA LEU A 644 5.76 8.77 13.05
C LEU A 644 5.42 8.09 14.38
N SER A 645 4.30 7.37 14.45
CA SER A 645 3.90 6.58 15.63
C SER A 645 4.48 5.16 15.63
N MET A 646 5.14 4.74 14.54
CA MET A 646 5.70 3.39 14.46
C MET A 646 6.88 3.22 15.40
N ALA A 647 6.97 2.05 16.02
CA ALA A 647 8.04 1.72 16.96
C ALA A 647 9.41 1.83 16.30
N GLY A 648 10.34 2.47 16.99
CA GLY A 648 11.72 2.64 16.53
C GLY A 648 12.54 1.34 16.58
N LYS A 649 13.86 1.47 16.40
CA LYS A 649 14.82 0.37 16.22
C LYS A 649 14.89 -0.66 17.37
N GLU A 650 14.40 -0.31 18.55
CA GLU A 650 14.52 -1.17 19.75
C GLU A 650 13.40 -2.21 19.89
N SER A 651 12.35 -2.15 19.08
CA SER A 651 11.23 -3.11 19.12
C SER A 651 11.63 -4.46 18.51
N ARG A 652 11.13 -5.55 19.10
CA ARG A 652 11.26 -6.91 18.52
C ARG A 652 10.38 -7.11 17.29
N SER A 653 9.21 -6.47 17.27
CA SER A 653 8.32 -6.43 16.12
C SER A 653 8.70 -5.28 15.20
N ARG A 654 8.41 -5.39 13.91
CA ARG A 654 8.66 -4.36 12.90
C ARG A 654 7.34 -3.84 12.36
N ASP A 655 7.06 -2.58 12.65
CA ASP A 655 5.90 -1.92 12.08
C ASP A 655 6.20 -1.49 10.64
N VAL A 656 5.22 -1.65 9.79
CA VAL A 656 5.24 -1.22 8.40
C VAL A 656 3.95 -0.48 8.06
N PHE A 657 4.08 0.71 7.53
CA PHE A 657 2.96 1.48 6.99
C PHE A 657 2.78 1.14 5.52
N ILE A 658 1.56 0.81 5.11
CA ILE A 658 1.22 0.54 3.71
C ILE A 658 0.08 1.47 3.31
N LYS A 659 0.26 2.13 2.15
CA LYS A 659 -0.75 2.99 1.53
C LYS A 659 -1.06 2.49 0.14
N TRP A 660 -2.35 2.35 -0.16
CA TRP A 660 -2.90 2.00 -1.47
C TRP A 660 -3.58 3.23 -2.07
N GLY A 661 -2.91 3.88 -3.01
CA GLY A 661 -3.41 5.11 -3.64
C GLY A 661 -3.84 6.17 -2.64
N SER A 662 -5.05 6.72 -2.84
CA SER A 662 -5.70 7.65 -1.90
C SER A 662 -6.77 6.98 -1.03
N ALA A 663 -7.07 5.68 -1.28
CA ALA A 663 -8.27 5.03 -0.77
C ALA A 663 -8.05 4.33 0.58
N ARG A 664 -6.86 3.80 0.84
CA ARG A 664 -6.58 3.01 2.05
C ARG A 664 -5.15 3.23 2.53
N SER A 665 -4.98 3.32 3.83
CA SER A 665 -3.68 3.25 4.48
C SER A 665 -3.80 2.57 5.84
N GLY A 666 -2.72 1.98 6.33
CA GLY A 666 -2.69 1.34 7.65
C GLY A 666 -1.28 1.00 8.10
N VAL A 667 -1.13 0.74 9.40
CA VAL A 667 0.11 0.24 10.02
C VAL A 667 -0.10 -1.21 10.42
N TYR A 668 0.81 -2.04 9.98
CA TYR A 668 0.83 -3.48 10.22
C TYR A 668 2.14 -3.89 10.86
N THR A 669 2.20 -5.07 11.43
CA THR A 669 3.40 -5.61 12.05
C THR A 669 3.88 -6.84 11.28
N VAL A 670 5.18 -6.91 11.03
CA VAL A 670 5.87 -8.10 10.52
C VAL A 670 6.41 -8.86 11.70
N GLU A 671 6.00 -10.13 11.87
CA GLU A 671 6.45 -11.04 12.93
C GLU A 671 7.41 -12.10 12.42
#